data_91f75268f5aaf28eff424448ef40db0b
#
_entry.id   91f75268f5aaf28eff424448ef40db0b
#
_cell.length_a   1.000
_cell.length_b   1.000
_cell.length_c   1.000
_cell.angle_alpha   90.00
_cell.angle_beta   90.00
_cell.angle_gamma   90.00
#
_symmetry.space_group_name_H-M   'P 1'
#
loop_
_entity.id
_entity.type
_entity.pdbx_description
1 polymer ?
#
loop_
_entity_poly.entity_id
_entity_poly.type
_entity_poly.pdbx_seq_one_letter_code
_entity_poly.pdbx_strand_id
1 'polypeptide(L)'
;MKLLKNIYLLFFLLLLGITVQAQDLTQTIRGTVVDNESKFPLIGVNVIINTEAGKMIGAITDIDGNYRLDEVPLGRQTISFTYLGYREAVLDNVIVTSAKEVILNIELEESATDLGTVDVVATREQEVRNEMATVSARQFSVKETNKYAGSRGEPARMASNFAGVQGADDSRNDIVVRGNTPQGVLWRLEGINIPNPNHFAIPGTGGGPVTILNNKFLANSDFFTGAFPAEYGNAIAGVFDLRMRNGNNEKHEFSGQLGFLGTEITAEGPLSKNSKASYLVMGRYSTLQLFSFMGINVGTDAIPQYSDGAFRLNFPRKNGGNLAIWGIGGLSTIDIVLSDAERPDTSTLIFGSNDRDQYFSTNMGILGVTYTQPLNKNTFIKAGAAYSTQSVFANHDQIYRRVENGNYVVDSLPAILDYQFSENKYHSYFYVNHKFKGKHAIKAGFNADLYGMFYVDSVRTVLPQADGSPSLLSDWRTRWDADDNAVLIQPYVHYKYKASERLTLTAGLTSMYFSINENSFSPIEPRLGLTYDLLKGRRLSFGFGMHSQIQSPYLYYYSDVQVDGDPQEYNLDMGLTKSTHAVLAYDMVFKKNYRIKLETYYQYLNNVPVEAESSSFSLLNAGSGFSRFFPDTLQNGGFGRNYGFEMTLEKFFSDGYYFLVTGSLFDAKYQGSDGEWRNSTFNGRYAANALFAKEWTFGEGSALNIGGKVTTIGGRWYGPVDTTASAQQLEIIYEDETVNTLQFAPYFRADFKISYRWNRPKVTHEFAVDFVNVFNTKNILTLTYAPDNPLGPIREEYQLGFLPIFYYKLDF
;
A
#
# COMPACT_ATOMS: atom_id res chain seq x y z
N MET A 1 8.35 7.10 46.03
CA MET A 1 7.47 6.26 46.85
C MET A 1 6.03 6.79 47.00
N LYS A 2 5.76 8.09 47.24
CA LYS A 2 4.38 8.62 47.30
C LYS A 2 3.61 8.55 45.99
N LEU A 3 4.26 8.76 44.85
CA LEU A 3 3.65 8.70 43.50
C LEU A 3 3.21 7.26 43.15
N LEU A 4 4.03 6.26 43.41
CA LEU A 4 3.69 4.85 43.22
C LEU A 4 2.49 4.41 44.07
N LYS A 5 2.42 4.89 45.31
CA LYS A 5 1.30 4.56 46.20
C LYS A 5 -0.04 5.14 45.72
N ASN A 6 -0.01 6.32 45.10
CA ASN A 6 -1.20 6.94 44.51
C ASN A 6 -1.61 6.26 43.20
N ILE A 7 -0.68 5.76 42.42
CA ILE A 7 -0.95 4.97 41.20
C ILE A 7 -1.59 3.63 41.57
N TYR A 8 -1.09 2.94 42.63
CA TYR A 8 -1.70 1.71 43.13
C TYR A 8 -3.09 1.95 43.68
N LEU A 9 -3.30 3.07 44.37
CA LEU A 9 -4.63 3.41 44.91
C LEU A 9 -5.64 3.74 43.81
N LEU A 10 -5.19 4.44 42.75
CA LEU A 10 -6.02 4.72 41.57
C LEU A 10 -6.35 3.44 40.78
N PHE A 11 -5.41 2.52 40.70
CA PHE A 11 -5.61 1.21 40.07
C PHE A 11 -6.56 0.31 40.89
N PHE A 12 -6.46 0.38 42.21
CA PHE A 12 -7.33 -0.37 43.10
C PHE A 12 -8.76 0.20 43.16
N LEU A 13 -8.93 1.53 43.07
CA LEU A 13 -10.23 2.18 42.94
C LEU A 13 -10.90 1.92 41.58
N LEU A 14 -10.15 1.77 40.53
CA LEU A 14 -10.65 1.33 39.20
C LEU A 14 -11.12 -0.14 39.20
N LEU A 15 -10.57 -0.98 40.07
CA LEU A 15 -10.96 -2.39 40.23
C LEU A 15 -12.21 -2.59 41.12
N LEU A 16 -12.57 -1.66 42.00
CA LEU A 16 -13.69 -1.77 42.94
C LEU A 16 -15.04 -1.29 42.38
N GLY A 17 -15.08 -0.72 41.19
CA GLY A 17 -16.30 -0.18 40.55
C GLY A 17 -17.14 -1.18 39.72
N ILE A 18 -16.94 -2.50 39.86
CA ILE A 18 -17.58 -3.47 38.95
C ILE A 18 -18.66 -4.26 39.72
N THR A 19 -19.84 -3.69 39.87
CA THR A 19 -21.07 -4.49 39.98
C THR A 19 -21.59 -4.74 38.56
N VAL A 20 -21.28 -5.88 38.01
CA VAL A 20 -21.77 -6.31 36.69
C VAL A 20 -23.21 -6.78 36.83
N GLN A 21 -24.17 -5.96 36.38
CA GLN A 21 -25.45 -6.52 35.95
C GLN A 21 -25.18 -7.18 34.61
N ALA A 22 -25.36 -8.49 34.52
CA ALA A 22 -25.29 -9.26 33.27
C ALA A 22 -26.50 -8.85 32.39
N GLN A 23 -26.34 -7.82 31.58
CA GLN A 23 -27.18 -7.58 30.41
C GLN A 23 -26.52 -8.28 29.25
N ASP A 24 -27.24 -9.17 28.59
CA ASP A 24 -26.80 -9.72 27.32
C ASP A 24 -26.53 -8.56 26.34
N LEU A 25 -25.26 -8.25 26.09
CA LEU A 25 -24.89 -7.17 25.19
C LEU A 25 -25.13 -7.62 23.74
N THR A 26 -25.91 -6.85 23.01
CA THR A 26 -26.24 -7.08 21.61
C THR A 26 -25.93 -5.86 20.76
N GLN A 27 -25.88 -6.02 19.45
CA GLN A 27 -25.69 -4.94 18.50
C GLN A 27 -26.48 -5.20 17.22
N THR A 28 -26.62 -4.17 16.41
CA THR A 28 -27.28 -4.24 15.11
C THR A 28 -26.29 -4.54 13.98
N ILE A 29 -26.68 -5.43 13.07
CA ILE A 29 -26.03 -5.62 11.76
C ILE A 29 -27.02 -5.19 10.69
N ARG A 30 -26.59 -4.34 9.77
CA ARG A 30 -27.42 -3.83 8.68
C ARG A 30 -26.60 -3.52 7.45
N GLY A 31 -27.26 -3.30 6.32
CA GLY A 31 -26.59 -2.94 5.07
C GLY A 31 -27.50 -3.07 3.88
N THR A 32 -26.92 -3.15 2.70
CA THR A 32 -27.62 -3.30 1.43
C THR A 32 -27.14 -4.54 0.68
N VAL A 33 -28.02 -5.14 -0.10
CA VAL A 33 -27.70 -6.23 -1.00
C VAL A 33 -28.02 -5.79 -2.43
N VAL A 34 -27.01 -5.88 -3.32
CA VAL A 34 -27.13 -5.49 -4.71
C VAL A 34 -26.61 -6.58 -5.64
N ASP A 35 -27.03 -6.52 -6.91
CA ASP A 35 -26.44 -7.34 -7.97
C ASP A 35 -24.98 -6.90 -8.25
N ASN A 36 -24.07 -7.87 -8.34
CA ASN A 36 -22.65 -7.57 -8.51
C ASN A 36 -22.32 -6.86 -9.84
N GLU A 37 -23.01 -7.25 -10.93
CA GLU A 37 -22.67 -6.77 -12.28
C GLU A 37 -23.44 -5.49 -12.68
N SER A 38 -24.63 -5.24 -12.10
CA SER A 38 -25.44 -4.06 -12.42
C SER A 38 -25.57 -3.05 -11.28
N LYS A 39 -25.11 -3.41 -10.07
CA LYS A 39 -25.28 -2.65 -8.82
C LYS A 39 -26.75 -2.34 -8.48
N PHE A 40 -27.69 -3.01 -9.13
CA PHE A 40 -29.12 -2.83 -8.90
C PHE A 40 -29.54 -3.46 -7.56
N PRO A 41 -30.38 -2.78 -6.74
CA PRO A 41 -30.83 -3.32 -5.47
C PRO A 41 -31.61 -4.64 -5.63
N LEU A 42 -31.36 -5.60 -4.76
CA LEU A 42 -32.04 -6.90 -4.74
C LEU A 42 -33.05 -6.94 -3.62
N ILE A 43 -34.34 -6.97 -3.99
CA ILE A 43 -35.46 -7.10 -3.05
C ILE A 43 -35.75 -8.58 -2.76
N GLY A 44 -36.05 -8.92 -1.50
CA GLY A 44 -36.46 -10.27 -1.12
C GLY A 44 -35.30 -11.23 -0.85
N VAL A 45 -34.07 -10.74 -0.71
CA VAL A 45 -32.92 -11.56 -0.29
C VAL A 45 -33.10 -11.97 1.18
N ASN A 46 -32.98 -13.26 1.47
CA ASN A 46 -32.96 -13.76 2.84
C ASN A 46 -31.58 -13.52 3.46
N VAL A 47 -31.53 -12.88 4.63
CA VAL A 47 -30.32 -12.63 5.42
C VAL A 47 -30.47 -13.34 6.74
N ILE A 48 -29.61 -14.30 7.05
CA ILE A 48 -29.78 -15.20 8.21
C ILE A 48 -28.47 -15.28 9.00
N ILE A 49 -28.58 -15.20 10.32
CA ILE A 49 -27.55 -15.55 11.29
C ILE A 49 -28.02 -16.75 12.08
N ASN A 50 -27.22 -17.80 12.12
CA ASN A 50 -27.41 -18.91 13.03
C ASN A 50 -26.47 -18.69 14.22
N THR A 51 -27.01 -18.36 15.39
CA THR A 51 -26.21 -18.15 16.58
C THR A 51 -25.72 -19.47 17.16
N GLU A 52 -24.63 -19.47 17.91
CA GLU A 52 -24.12 -20.66 18.61
C GLU A 52 -25.15 -21.25 19.60
N ALA A 53 -26.05 -20.43 20.14
CA ALA A 53 -27.13 -20.85 21.01
C ALA A 53 -28.32 -21.50 20.27
N GLY A 54 -28.22 -21.69 18.93
CA GLY A 54 -29.28 -22.26 18.12
C GLY A 54 -30.46 -21.32 17.81
N LYS A 55 -30.38 -20.05 18.19
CA LYS A 55 -31.37 -19.03 17.83
C LYS A 55 -31.07 -18.55 16.39
N MET A 56 -32.07 -18.52 15.54
CA MET A 56 -32.00 -17.95 14.20
C MET A 56 -32.47 -16.49 14.24
N ILE A 57 -31.63 -15.57 13.74
CA ILE A 57 -31.98 -14.18 13.54
C ILE A 57 -32.01 -13.94 12.04
N GLY A 58 -33.11 -13.44 11.49
CA GLY A 58 -33.27 -13.28 10.04
C GLY A 58 -33.97 -11.99 9.67
N ALA A 59 -33.68 -11.51 8.47
CA ALA A 59 -34.34 -10.39 7.81
C ALA A 59 -34.45 -10.66 6.31
N ILE A 60 -35.33 -9.92 5.66
CA ILE A 60 -35.51 -9.92 4.19
C ILE A 60 -35.24 -8.50 3.69
N THR A 61 -34.55 -8.37 2.55
CA THR A 61 -34.23 -7.07 1.98
C THR A 61 -35.49 -6.36 1.45
N ASP A 62 -35.56 -5.04 1.66
CA ASP A 62 -36.60 -4.15 1.16
C ASP A 62 -36.42 -3.83 -0.34
N ILE A 63 -37.27 -2.92 -0.87
CA ILE A 63 -37.24 -2.49 -2.28
C ILE A 63 -35.94 -1.79 -2.69
N ASP A 64 -35.25 -1.18 -1.75
CA ASP A 64 -33.94 -0.52 -1.93
C ASP A 64 -32.77 -1.49 -1.65
N GLY A 65 -33.05 -2.78 -1.38
CA GLY A 65 -32.09 -3.80 -1.05
C GLY A 65 -31.57 -3.71 0.40
N ASN A 66 -32.14 -2.88 1.29
CA ASN A 66 -31.68 -2.76 2.66
C ASN A 66 -32.19 -3.90 3.53
N TYR A 67 -31.38 -4.31 4.48
CA TYR A 67 -31.74 -5.24 5.55
C TYR A 67 -31.25 -4.76 6.91
N ARG A 68 -31.86 -5.29 7.99
CA ARG A 68 -31.52 -4.99 9.36
C ARG A 68 -31.73 -6.22 10.26
N LEU A 69 -30.72 -6.57 11.04
CA LEU A 69 -30.74 -7.62 12.04
C LEU A 69 -30.43 -6.95 13.39
N ASP A 70 -31.42 -6.87 14.25
CA ASP A 70 -31.30 -6.32 15.59
C ASP A 70 -31.01 -7.42 16.61
N GLU A 71 -30.55 -7.04 17.79
CA GLU A 71 -30.26 -7.93 18.92
C GLU A 71 -29.25 -9.06 18.59
N VAL A 72 -28.29 -8.79 17.71
CA VAL A 72 -27.26 -9.76 17.36
C VAL A 72 -26.27 -9.87 18.51
N PRO A 73 -25.97 -11.07 19.03
CA PRO A 73 -25.00 -11.29 20.10
C PRO A 73 -23.62 -10.77 19.72
N LEU A 74 -22.87 -10.26 20.72
CA LEU A 74 -21.49 -9.84 20.51
C LEU A 74 -20.58 -11.04 20.18
N GLY A 75 -19.42 -10.75 19.61
CA GLY A 75 -18.45 -11.76 19.19
C GLY A 75 -18.46 -12.01 17.68
N ARG A 76 -18.14 -13.22 17.28
CA ARG A 76 -18.07 -13.60 15.86
C ARG A 76 -19.37 -14.22 15.41
N GLN A 77 -19.88 -13.72 14.28
CA GLN A 77 -21.13 -14.20 13.68
C GLN A 77 -20.87 -14.67 12.26
N THR A 78 -21.61 -15.68 11.82
CA THR A 78 -21.69 -16.12 10.42
C THR A 78 -23.03 -15.70 9.84
N ILE A 79 -22.98 -14.99 8.71
CA ILE A 79 -24.17 -14.42 8.07
C ILE A 79 -24.27 -14.99 6.66
N SER A 80 -25.44 -15.55 6.31
CA SER A 80 -25.74 -16.05 4.97
C SER A 80 -26.74 -15.16 4.24
N PHE A 81 -26.54 -14.98 2.94
CA PHE A 81 -27.38 -14.25 2.02
C PHE A 81 -27.82 -15.17 0.90
N THR A 82 -29.12 -15.44 0.81
CA THR A 82 -29.67 -16.34 -0.20
C THR A 82 -30.75 -15.66 -1.03
N TYR A 83 -30.66 -15.82 -2.35
CA TYR A 83 -31.64 -15.28 -3.29
C TYR A 83 -31.77 -16.17 -4.52
N LEU A 84 -33.01 -16.33 -5.02
CA LEU A 84 -33.30 -17.17 -6.17
C LEU A 84 -32.58 -16.68 -7.44
N GLY A 85 -31.85 -17.53 -8.12
CA GLY A 85 -31.07 -17.18 -9.31
C GLY A 85 -29.69 -16.56 -9.02
N TYR A 86 -29.29 -16.49 -7.77
CA TYR A 86 -27.97 -15.98 -7.33
C TYR A 86 -27.21 -17.02 -6.55
N ARG A 87 -25.89 -16.91 -6.58
CA ARG A 87 -25.02 -17.70 -5.71
C ARG A 87 -25.17 -17.25 -4.27
N GLU A 88 -25.24 -18.20 -3.35
CA GLU A 88 -25.25 -17.90 -1.91
C GLU A 88 -23.95 -17.20 -1.50
N ALA A 89 -24.06 -16.10 -0.74
CA ALA A 89 -22.92 -15.48 -0.08
C ALA A 89 -22.95 -15.80 1.41
N VAL A 90 -21.83 -16.29 1.94
CA VAL A 90 -21.64 -16.53 3.37
C VAL A 90 -20.48 -15.69 3.84
N LEU A 91 -20.72 -14.86 4.85
CA LEU A 91 -19.69 -14.10 5.55
C LEU A 91 -19.44 -14.74 6.89
N ASP A 92 -18.31 -15.39 7.01
CA ASP A 92 -17.85 -15.95 8.28
C ASP A 92 -17.09 -14.92 9.10
N ASN A 93 -17.12 -15.08 10.43
CA ASN A 93 -16.27 -14.31 11.35
C ASN A 93 -16.52 -12.80 11.36
N VAL A 94 -17.74 -12.36 11.10
CA VAL A 94 -18.14 -10.97 11.28
C VAL A 94 -18.06 -10.62 12.76
N ILE A 95 -17.16 -9.68 13.11
CA ILE A 95 -16.96 -9.29 14.52
C ILE A 95 -18.01 -8.25 14.88
N VAL A 96 -18.79 -8.56 15.91
CA VAL A 96 -19.81 -7.69 16.50
C VAL A 96 -19.31 -7.20 17.87
N THR A 97 -19.22 -5.88 18.03
CA THR A 97 -18.79 -5.22 19.27
C THR A 97 -19.93 -4.37 19.83
N SER A 98 -19.85 -3.98 21.09
CA SER A 98 -20.92 -3.22 21.75
C SER A 98 -21.01 -1.74 21.33
N ALA A 99 -19.89 -1.17 20.87
CA ALA A 99 -19.78 0.27 20.62
C ALA A 99 -20.40 0.69 19.27
N LYS A 100 -20.13 -0.09 18.21
CA LYS A 100 -20.46 0.31 16.84
C LYS A 100 -21.37 -0.68 16.15
N GLU A 101 -22.30 -0.18 15.34
CA GLU A 101 -23.06 -1.02 14.41
C GLU A 101 -22.16 -1.66 13.37
N VAL A 102 -22.56 -2.82 12.89
CA VAL A 102 -21.86 -3.49 11.77
C VAL A 102 -22.61 -3.22 10.48
N ILE A 103 -21.99 -2.50 9.56
CA ILE A 103 -22.57 -2.18 8.26
C ILE A 103 -21.92 -3.07 7.20
N LEU A 104 -22.72 -3.95 6.55
CA LEU A 104 -22.26 -4.89 5.53
C LEU A 104 -23.06 -4.70 4.25
N ASN A 105 -22.42 -4.15 3.23
CA ASN A 105 -22.98 -4.03 1.89
C ASN A 105 -22.48 -5.18 1.03
N ILE A 106 -23.42 -5.97 0.50
CA ILE A 106 -23.16 -7.24 -0.18
C ILE A 106 -23.51 -7.14 -1.65
N GLU A 107 -22.65 -7.69 -2.48
CA GLU A 107 -22.85 -7.81 -3.91
C GLU A 107 -23.04 -9.30 -4.25
N LEU A 108 -24.22 -9.72 -4.74
CA LEU A 108 -24.49 -11.11 -5.11
C LEU A 108 -24.22 -11.32 -6.60
N GLU A 109 -23.63 -12.46 -6.94
CA GLU A 109 -23.36 -12.88 -8.33
C GLU A 109 -24.52 -13.69 -8.87
N GLU A 110 -25.03 -13.32 -10.05
CA GLU A 110 -26.09 -14.07 -10.73
C GLU A 110 -25.59 -15.45 -11.20
N SER A 111 -26.36 -16.51 -10.89
CA SER A 111 -26.07 -17.88 -11.33
C SER A 111 -26.44 -18.06 -12.79
N ALA A 112 -25.62 -18.80 -13.55
CA ALA A 112 -25.89 -19.05 -14.98
C ALA A 112 -26.96 -20.10 -15.24
N THR A 113 -27.50 -20.79 -14.21
CA THR A 113 -28.51 -21.84 -14.34
C THR A 113 -29.74 -21.65 -13.48
N ASP A 114 -30.89 -22.07 -14.05
CA ASP A 114 -32.14 -22.31 -13.32
C ASP A 114 -32.04 -23.54 -12.40
N LEU A 115 -32.36 -23.32 -11.12
CA LEU A 115 -32.89 -24.24 -10.13
C LEU A 115 -32.35 -25.69 -10.12
N GLY A 116 -31.27 -25.93 -9.45
CA GLY A 116 -30.84 -27.26 -9.09
C GLY A 116 -29.63 -27.31 -8.16
N THR A 117 -29.88 -27.59 -6.88
CA THR A 117 -28.93 -27.76 -5.79
C THR A 117 -28.15 -26.52 -5.37
N VAL A 118 -28.51 -26.01 -4.21
CA VAL A 118 -27.75 -24.98 -3.46
C VAL A 118 -26.42 -25.59 -3.05
N ASP A 119 -25.40 -25.35 -3.85
CA ASP A 119 -24.03 -25.66 -3.47
C ASP A 119 -23.49 -24.55 -2.59
N VAL A 120 -23.43 -24.80 -1.30
CA VAL A 120 -22.75 -23.92 -0.34
C VAL A 120 -21.26 -23.88 -0.72
N VAL A 121 -20.85 -22.89 -1.47
CA VAL A 121 -19.45 -22.57 -1.67
C VAL A 121 -19.04 -21.66 -0.52
N ALA A 122 -18.19 -22.16 0.34
CA ALA A 122 -17.71 -21.41 1.51
C ALA A 122 -17.01 -20.13 1.11
N THR A 123 -17.37 -19.07 1.81
CA THR A 123 -16.61 -17.84 2.08
C THR A 123 -16.23 -16.93 0.92
N ARG A 124 -17.12 -15.99 0.61
CA ARG A 124 -16.83 -14.81 -0.23
C ARG A 124 -15.93 -13.73 0.42
N GLU A 125 -15.51 -13.87 1.65
CA GLU A 125 -14.63 -12.85 2.30
C GLU A 125 -13.32 -12.65 1.54
N GLN A 126 -12.98 -13.49 0.57
CA GLN A 126 -11.73 -13.45 -0.19
C GLN A 126 -11.90 -13.46 -1.71
N GLU A 127 -13.12 -13.45 -2.21
CA GLU A 127 -13.32 -13.24 -3.64
C GLU A 127 -13.02 -11.80 -4.01
N VAL A 128 -12.22 -11.63 -5.06
CA VAL A 128 -11.88 -10.33 -5.63
C VAL A 128 -13.15 -9.61 -6.04
N ARG A 129 -13.25 -8.32 -5.72
CA ARG A 129 -14.44 -7.51 -6.02
C ARG A 129 -14.55 -7.12 -7.49
N ASN A 130 -13.41 -7.07 -8.19
CA ASN A 130 -13.40 -6.79 -9.61
C ASN A 130 -13.86 -8.01 -10.39
N GLU A 131 -15.05 -7.95 -11.00
CA GLU A 131 -15.67 -9.03 -11.75
C GLU A 131 -14.90 -9.44 -13.03
N MET A 132 -13.95 -8.60 -13.49
CA MET A 132 -13.08 -8.87 -14.65
C MET A 132 -11.77 -9.56 -14.28
N ALA A 133 -11.46 -9.68 -13.00
CA ALA A 133 -10.27 -10.36 -12.53
C ALA A 133 -10.34 -11.88 -12.73
N THR A 134 -9.24 -12.47 -13.19
CA THR A 134 -9.14 -13.92 -13.46
C THR A 134 -8.05 -14.63 -12.66
N VAL A 135 -6.88 -14.02 -12.54
CA VAL A 135 -5.69 -14.57 -11.87
C VAL A 135 -4.97 -13.51 -11.06
N SER A 136 -4.03 -13.93 -10.22
CA SER A 136 -3.08 -13.06 -9.54
C SER A 136 -3.73 -11.89 -8.80
N ALA A 137 -4.93 -12.09 -8.29
CA ALA A 137 -5.68 -11.09 -7.56
C ALA A 137 -6.08 -11.66 -6.19
N ARG A 138 -6.09 -10.80 -5.18
CA ARG A 138 -6.52 -11.11 -3.82
C ARG A 138 -7.27 -9.92 -3.25
N GLN A 139 -8.44 -10.20 -2.69
CA GLN A 139 -9.10 -9.24 -1.82
C GLN A 139 -8.38 -9.23 -0.48
N PHE A 140 -8.13 -8.07 0.08
CA PHE A 140 -7.71 -7.91 1.46
C PHE A 140 -8.75 -7.14 2.26
N SER A 141 -8.98 -7.61 3.48
CA SER A 141 -9.88 -6.93 4.39
C SER A 141 -9.11 -6.03 5.35
N VAL A 142 -9.73 -4.92 5.72
CA VAL A 142 -9.22 -4.03 6.78
C VAL A 142 -8.98 -4.81 8.08
N LYS A 143 -9.81 -5.81 8.37
CA LYS A 143 -9.67 -6.66 9.56
C LYS A 143 -8.39 -7.48 9.55
N GLU A 144 -7.97 -8.00 8.38
CA GLU A 144 -6.72 -8.76 8.25
C GLU A 144 -5.51 -7.88 8.47
N THR A 145 -5.51 -6.65 7.93
CA THR A 145 -4.42 -5.70 8.08
C THR A 145 -4.10 -5.42 9.55
N ASN A 146 -5.11 -5.35 10.41
CA ASN A 146 -4.94 -5.11 11.83
C ASN A 146 -4.54 -6.36 12.63
N LYS A 147 -4.80 -7.57 12.10
CA LYS A 147 -4.50 -8.83 12.81
C LYS A 147 -3.08 -9.33 12.61
N TYR A 148 -2.47 -9.04 11.47
CA TYR A 148 -1.15 -9.58 11.14
C TYR A 148 -0.05 -8.89 11.96
N ALA A 149 0.78 -9.68 12.64
CA ALA A 149 1.94 -9.18 13.35
C ALA A 149 2.90 -8.48 12.37
N GLY A 150 3.47 -7.33 12.76
CA GLY A 150 4.38 -6.55 11.95
C GLY A 150 3.75 -5.78 10.78
N SER A 151 2.43 -5.84 10.57
CA SER A 151 1.75 -5.12 9.48
C SER A 151 1.57 -3.62 9.77
N ARG A 152 1.65 -3.22 11.03
CA ARG A 152 1.47 -1.83 11.50
C ARG A 152 0.15 -1.18 11.04
N GLY A 153 -0.84 -1.98 10.61
CA GLY A 153 -2.09 -1.48 10.04
C GLY A 153 -1.96 -0.87 8.63
N GLU A 154 -0.86 -1.12 7.92
CA GLU A 154 -0.58 -0.56 6.61
C GLU A 154 -0.86 -1.55 5.47
N PRO A 155 -1.59 -1.15 4.40
CA PRO A 155 -1.93 -2.03 3.28
C PRO A 155 -0.71 -2.66 2.60
N ALA A 156 0.36 -1.90 2.33
CA ALA A 156 1.55 -2.41 1.68
C ALA A 156 2.29 -3.45 2.55
N ARG A 157 2.47 -3.17 3.85
CA ARG A 157 3.10 -4.13 4.79
C ARG A 157 2.26 -5.38 4.99
N MET A 158 0.96 -5.28 4.89
CA MET A 158 0.08 -6.45 4.88
C MET A 158 0.27 -7.24 3.59
N ALA A 159 0.29 -6.58 2.43
CA ALA A 159 0.47 -7.23 1.12
C ALA A 159 1.82 -7.96 1.01
N SER A 160 2.87 -7.52 1.72
CA SER A 160 4.16 -8.23 1.76
C SER A 160 4.09 -9.64 2.36
N ASN A 161 2.96 -10.03 2.96
CA ASN A 161 2.72 -11.40 3.41
C ASN A 161 2.16 -12.32 2.31
N PHE A 162 1.76 -11.77 1.16
CA PHE A 162 1.22 -12.56 0.07
C PHE A 162 2.34 -13.20 -0.77
N ALA A 163 2.03 -14.34 -1.38
CA ALA A 163 2.96 -14.98 -2.31
C ALA A 163 3.28 -14.03 -3.48
N GLY A 164 4.55 -14.01 -3.91
CA GLY A 164 5.03 -13.10 -4.95
C GLY A 164 5.31 -11.67 -4.48
N VAL A 165 5.11 -11.36 -3.20
CA VAL A 165 5.32 -10.01 -2.66
C VAL A 165 6.31 -10.05 -1.51
N GLN A 166 7.25 -9.11 -1.50
CA GLN A 166 8.21 -8.94 -0.41
C GLN A 166 8.38 -7.47 -0.07
N GLY A 167 8.70 -7.15 1.17
CA GLY A 167 9.13 -5.80 1.57
C GLY A 167 10.52 -5.51 1.03
N ALA A 168 10.76 -4.28 0.65
CA ALA A 168 12.08 -3.84 0.23
C ALA A 168 12.98 -3.48 1.43
N ASP A 169 12.40 -2.88 2.47
CA ASP A 169 13.09 -2.34 3.63
C ASP A 169 12.13 -2.29 4.84
N ASP A 170 12.63 -2.55 6.06
CA ASP A 170 11.83 -2.51 7.29
C ASP A 170 11.45 -1.09 7.72
N SER A 171 12.27 -0.09 7.40
CA SER A 171 12.00 1.31 7.72
C SER A 171 10.93 1.92 6.79
N ARG A 172 10.71 1.31 5.63
CA ARG A 172 9.80 1.77 4.58
C ARG A 172 8.75 0.70 4.27
N ASN A 173 7.70 1.08 3.57
CA ASN A 173 6.64 0.17 3.14
C ASN A 173 6.63 -0.10 1.62
N ASP A 174 7.74 0.18 0.95
CA ASP A 174 7.93 -0.22 -0.45
C ASP A 174 7.79 -1.73 -0.60
N ILE A 175 7.04 -2.17 -1.59
CA ILE A 175 6.86 -3.59 -1.89
C ILE A 175 7.41 -3.93 -3.28
N VAL A 176 8.06 -5.05 -3.33
CA VAL A 176 8.56 -5.68 -4.55
C VAL A 176 7.59 -6.79 -4.94
N VAL A 177 7.01 -6.70 -6.13
CA VAL A 177 6.08 -7.69 -6.65
C VAL A 177 6.76 -8.50 -7.74
N ARG A 178 6.94 -9.81 -7.50
CA ARG A 178 7.57 -10.74 -8.45
C ARG A 178 8.94 -10.26 -8.97
N GLY A 179 9.72 -9.64 -8.09
CA GLY A 179 11.06 -9.11 -8.42
C GLY A 179 11.06 -7.81 -9.22
N ASN A 180 9.90 -7.20 -9.48
CA ASN A 180 9.82 -5.89 -10.15
C ASN A 180 10.11 -4.75 -9.18
N THR A 181 10.55 -3.62 -9.75
CA THR A 181 10.74 -2.38 -9.02
C THR A 181 9.46 -1.92 -8.30
N PRO A 182 9.56 -1.39 -7.08
CA PRO A 182 8.41 -0.79 -6.38
C PRO A 182 7.71 0.35 -7.13
N GLN A 183 8.40 1.06 -8.01
CA GLN A 183 7.80 2.09 -8.89
C GLN A 183 6.72 1.51 -9.83
N GLY A 184 6.79 0.21 -10.14
CA GLY A 184 5.83 -0.47 -11.00
C GLY A 184 4.47 -0.72 -10.35
N VAL A 185 4.27 -0.33 -9.09
CA VAL A 185 3.03 -0.53 -8.34
C VAL A 185 2.12 0.69 -8.48
N LEU A 186 0.89 0.46 -8.91
CA LEU A 186 -0.14 1.49 -9.02
C LEU A 186 -0.97 1.57 -7.72
N TRP A 187 -1.12 2.78 -7.19
CA TRP A 187 -2.07 3.10 -6.14
C TRP A 187 -3.34 3.71 -6.75
N ARG A 188 -4.48 3.06 -6.53
CA ARG A 188 -5.78 3.53 -7.02
C ARG A 188 -6.76 3.61 -5.86
N LEU A 189 -7.41 4.77 -5.66
CA LEU A 189 -8.42 4.99 -4.63
C LEU A 189 -9.71 5.47 -5.27
N GLU A 190 -10.84 4.81 -4.98
CA GLU A 190 -12.17 5.15 -5.53
C GLU A 190 -12.22 5.20 -7.08
N GLY A 191 -11.29 4.52 -7.75
CA GLY A 191 -11.17 4.53 -9.22
C GLY A 191 -10.23 5.58 -9.79
N ILE A 192 -9.61 6.40 -8.96
CA ILE A 192 -8.61 7.42 -9.33
C ILE A 192 -7.20 6.88 -9.04
N ASN A 193 -6.28 7.04 -9.99
CA ASN A 193 -4.87 6.77 -9.79
C ASN A 193 -4.27 7.88 -8.91
N ILE A 194 -3.94 7.57 -7.68
CA ILE A 194 -3.45 8.55 -6.70
C ILE A 194 -1.93 8.63 -6.70
N PRO A 195 -1.32 9.77 -6.30
CA PRO A 195 0.10 9.83 -6.02
C PRO A 195 0.54 8.81 -4.95
N ASN A 196 1.86 8.69 -4.73
CA ASN A 196 2.39 7.85 -3.66
C ASN A 196 1.78 8.25 -2.30
N PRO A 197 0.92 7.40 -1.68
CA PRO A 197 0.14 7.77 -0.50
C PRO A 197 0.92 7.56 0.80
N ASN A 198 2.16 8.05 0.85
CA ASN A 198 3.03 7.88 2.00
C ASN A 198 3.63 9.22 2.47
N HIS A 199 3.85 9.33 3.77
CA HIS A 199 4.64 10.37 4.37
C HIS A 199 6.11 10.20 3.97
N PHE A 200 6.82 11.31 3.79
CA PHE A 200 8.22 11.34 3.38
C PHE A 200 8.49 10.57 2.08
N ALA A 201 7.52 10.58 1.17
CA ALA A 201 7.65 9.99 -0.14
C ALA A 201 8.66 10.78 -0.98
N ILE A 202 9.60 10.07 -1.61
CA ILE A 202 10.60 10.65 -2.51
C ILE A 202 10.17 10.41 -3.95
N PRO A 203 10.34 11.37 -4.86
CA PRO A 203 10.07 11.18 -6.28
C PRO A 203 10.76 9.94 -6.84
N GLY A 204 10.02 9.14 -7.63
CA GLY A 204 10.54 7.91 -8.18
C GLY A 204 10.60 6.73 -7.20
N THR A 205 9.94 6.79 -6.03
CA THR A 205 9.82 5.64 -5.12
C THR A 205 8.37 5.15 -5.00
N GLY A 206 8.21 3.87 -4.70
CA GLY A 206 6.88 3.22 -4.59
C GLY A 206 6.25 3.27 -3.21
N GLY A 207 6.96 3.69 -2.18
CA GLY A 207 6.51 3.70 -0.79
C GLY A 207 7.10 4.82 0.05
N GLY A 208 7.11 4.66 1.36
CA GLY A 208 7.63 5.60 2.35
C GLY A 208 7.66 5.00 3.75
N PRO A 209 8.11 5.74 4.77
CA PRO A 209 8.18 5.22 6.15
C PRO A 209 6.81 4.90 6.77
N VAL A 210 5.80 5.74 6.50
CA VAL A 210 4.46 5.63 7.08
C VAL A 210 3.41 5.96 6.02
N THR A 211 2.39 5.15 5.92
CA THR A 211 1.29 5.41 4.96
C THR A 211 0.34 6.51 5.45
N ILE A 212 -0.17 7.32 4.53
CA ILE A 212 -1.32 8.23 4.74
C ILE A 212 -2.64 7.44 4.73
N LEU A 213 -2.65 6.27 4.07
CA LEU A 213 -3.81 5.40 4.01
C LEU A 213 -4.07 4.73 5.37
N ASN A 214 -5.17 5.06 5.99
CA ASN A 214 -5.56 4.48 7.28
C ASN A 214 -6.71 3.47 7.10
N ASN A 215 -6.57 2.31 7.71
CA ASN A 215 -7.55 1.23 7.62
C ASN A 215 -8.94 1.59 8.16
N LYS A 216 -9.06 2.61 9.00
CA LYS A 216 -10.35 3.01 9.58
C LYS A 216 -11.30 3.61 8.55
N PHE A 217 -10.79 4.17 7.46
CA PHE A 217 -11.61 4.66 6.36
C PHE A 217 -11.64 3.76 5.12
N LEU A 218 -10.75 2.77 5.05
CA LEU A 218 -10.77 1.81 3.93
C LEU A 218 -11.87 0.76 4.08
N ALA A 219 -12.41 0.32 2.97
CA ALA A 219 -13.23 -0.88 2.83
C ALA A 219 -12.37 -2.05 2.32
N ASN A 220 -12.95 -3.24 2.23
CA ASN A 220 -12.31 -4.36 1.57
C ASN A 220 -11.95 -3.97 0.13
N SER A 221 -10.73 -4.23 -0.25
CA SER A 221 -10.07 -3.72 -1.46
C SER A 221 -9.35 -4.86 -2.17
N ASP A 222 -9.01 -4.66 -3.45
CA ASP A 222 -8.34 -5.66 -4.26
C ASP A 222 -6.86 -5.31 -4.42
N PHE A 223 -6.02 -6.35 -4.46
CA PHE A 223 -4.61 -6.24 -4.80
C PHE A 223 -4.26 -7.25 -5.90
N PHE A 224 -3.58 -6.77 -6.93
CA PHE A 224 -3.18 -7.55 -8.11
C PHE A 224 -1.67 -7.66 -8.19
N THR A 225 -1.17 -8.84 -8.53
CA THR A 225 0.26 -9.12 -8.69
C THR A 225 0.67 -9.43 -10.14
N GLY A 226 -0.26 -9.31 -11.11
CA GLY A 226 0.01 -9.49 -12.53
C GLY A 226 -1.22 -9.80 -13.36
N ALA A 227 -1.10 -9.70 -14.67
CA ALA A 227 -2.18 -9.95 -15.65
C ALA A 227 -3.50 -9.26 -15.28
N PHE A 228 -3.41 -7.98 -14.87
CA PHE A 228 -4.58 -7.23 -14.39
C PHE A 228 -5.55 -6.87 -15.50
N PRO A 229 -6.85 -6.65 -15.20
CA PRO A 229 -7.88 -6.22 -16.13
C PRO A 229 -7.54 -4.96 -16.94
N ALA A 230 -8.21 -4.77 -18.08
CA ALA A 230 -7.92 -3.69 -19.03
C ALA A 230 -8.14 -2.28 -18.49
N GLU A 231 -8.90 -2.11 -17.42
CA GLU A 231 -9.12 -0.83 -16.76
C GLU A 231 -7.91 -0.31 -15.97
N TYR A 232 -6.91 -1.16 -15.74
CA TYR A 232 -5.67 -0.78 -15.05
C TYR A 232 -4.55 -0.60 -16.08
N GLY A 233 -4.12 0.63 -16.27
CA GLY A 233 -2.95 1.03 -17.03
C GLY A 233 -1.94 1.71 -16.11
N ASN A 234 -0.83 2.13 -16.69
CA ASN A 234 0.25 2.81 -15.99
C ASN A 234 0.82 2.00 -14.81
N ALA A 235 0.95 0.67 -14.99
CA ALA A 235 1.49 -0.26 -14.01
C ALA A 235 2.13 -1.46 -14.67
N ILE A 236 3.29 -1.92 -14.16
CA ILE A 236 4.01 -3.10 -14.66
C ILE A 236 4.24 -4.16 -13.58
N ALA A 237 4.07 -3.85 -12.29
CA ALA A 237 4.33 -4.76 -11.17
C ALA A 237 3.04 -5.21 -10.46
N GLY A 238 2.27 -4.29 -9.91
CA GLY A 238 1.06 -4.59 -9.15
C GLY A 238 0.09 -3.43 -9.08
N VAL A 239 -1.12 -3.70 -8.60
CA VAL A 239 -2.17 -2.68 -8.45
C VAL A 239 -2.86 -2.82 -7.11
N PHE A 240 -2.90 -1.76 -6.32
CA PHE A 240 -3.84 -1.60 -5.21
C PHE A 240 -5.09 -0.87 -5.72
N ASP A 241 -6.24 -1.56 -5.76
CA ASP A 241 -7.54 -0.95 -6.05
C ASP A 241 -8.31 -0.76 -4.74
N LEU A 242 -8.12 0.40 -4.13
CA LEU A 242 -8.59 0.75 -2.81
C LEU A 242 -9.96 1.42 -2.87
N ARG A 243 -10.77 1.18 -1.84
CA ARG A 243 -12.09 1.78 -1.67
C ARG A 243 -12.24 2.35 -0.28
N MET A 244 -12.97 3.43 -0.15
CA MET A 244 -13.34 4.01 1.13
C MET A 244 -14.68 3.44 1.60
N ARG A 245 -14.81 3.19 2.91
CA ARG A 245 -16.11 2.84 3.49
C ARG A 245 -16.98 4.08 3.69
N ASN A 246 -18.27 3.93 3.72
CA ASN A 246 -19.20 4.98 4.11
C ASN A 246 -19.26 5.09 5.63
N GLY A 247 -19.58 6.28 6.14
CA GLY A 247 -19.92 6.47 7.54
C GLY A 247 -21.28 5.90 7.89
N ASN A 248 -21.55 5.70 9.18
CA ASN A 248 -22.86 5.31 9.69
C ASN A 248 -23.89 6.39 9.34
N ASN A 249 -25.01 6.03 8.73
CA ASN A 249 -26.05 6.95 8.32
C ASN A 249 -27.24 7.01 9.30
N GLU A 250 -27.14 6.35 10.44
CA GLU A 250 -28.20 6.31 11.45
C GLU A 250 -27.74 6.85 12.80
N LYS A 251 -26.49 6.54 13.19
CA LYS A 251 -25.93 6.91 14.51
C LYS A 251 -24.60 7.62 14.36
N HIS A 252 -24.33 8.55 15.27
CA HIS A 252 -22.99 9.09 15.43
C HIS A 252 -22.13 8.11 16.24
N GLU A 253 -20.97 7.79 15.72
CA GLU A 253 -20.00 6.89 16.31
C GLU A 253 -18.63 7.53 16.28
N PHE A 254 -17.83 7.29 17.31
CA PHE A 254 -16.52 7.87 17.45
C PHE A 254 -15.47 6.80 17.76
N SER A 255 -14.23 7.10 17.45
CA SER A 255 -13.09 6.25 17.78
C SER A 255 -11.89 7.12 18.11
N GLY A 256 -11.24 6.85 19.22
CA GLY A 256 -9.97 7.45 19.60
C GLY A 256 -8.90 6.37 19.71
N GLN A 257 -7.69 6.65 19.26
CA GLN A 257 -6.56 5.76 19.41
C GLN A 257 -5.30 6.55 19.77
N LEU A 258 -4.60 6.09 20.79
CA LEU A 258 -3.27 6.55 21.14
C LEU A 258 -2.30 5.41 20.89
N GLY A 259 -1.28 5.65 20.07
CA GLY A 259 -0.31 4.62 19.68
C GLY A 259 1.06 5.17 19.40
N PHE A 260 2.00 4.27 19.19
CA PHE A 260 3.39 4.60 18.85
C PHE A 260 3.50 5.42 17.57
N LEU A 261 2.70 5.09 16.54
CA LEU A 261 2.75 5.78 15.25
C LEU A 261 1.88 7.05 15.19
N GLY A 262 1.05 7.32 16.18
CA GLY A 262 0.24 8.53 16.18
C GLY A 262 -0.97 8.45 17.10
N THR A 263 -1.51 9.62 17.39
CA THR A 263 -2.84 9.78 17.98
C THR A 263 -3.85 9.99 16.87
N GLU A 264 -4.92 9.21 16.88
CA GLU A 264 -5.95 9.22 15.85
C GLU A 264 -7.34 9.46 16.44
N ILE A 265 -8.15 10.21 15.72
CA ILE A 265 -9.55 10.44 16.04
C ILE A 265 -10.36 10.17 14.78
N THR A 266 -11.44 9.41 14.91
CA THR A 266 -12.40 9.15 13.84
C THR A 266 -13.80 9.48 14.32
N ALA A 267 -14.58 10.16 13.49
CA ALA A 267 -15.98 10.46 13.72
C ALA A 267 -16.80 10.09 12.49
N GLU A 268 -17.95 9.48 12.69
CA GLU A 268 -18.87 9.14 11.63
C GLU A 268 -20.32 9.30 12.10
N GLY A 269 -21.22 9.54 11.15
CA GLY A 269 -22.63 9.72 11.51
C GLY A 269 -23.48 10.20 10.35
N PRO A 270 -24.81 10.31 10.58
CA PRO A 270 -25.72 10.93 9.61
C PRO A 270 -25.45 12.42 9.45
N LEU A 271 -25.51 12.93 8.23
CA LEU A 271 -25.47 14.37 7.96
C LEU A 271 -26.77 15.06 8.38
N SER A 272 -27.88 14.34 8.36
CA SER A 272 -29.19 14.84 8.80
C SER A 272 -30.09 13.68 9.22
N LYS A 273 -30.93 13.89 10.22
CA LYS A 273 -31.88 12.89 10.72
C LYS A 273 -32.90 12.43 9.64
N ASN A 274 -33.15 13.26 8.64
CA ASN A 274 -34.14 13.00 7.58
C ASN A 274 -33.51 12.50 6.28
N SER A 275 -32.23 12.23 6.25
CA SER A 275 -31.47 11.83 5.07
C SER A 275 -30.66 10.57 5.35
N LYS A 276 -30.55 9.67 4.35
CA LYS A 276 -29.61 8.55 4.40
C LYS A 276 -28.14 8.97 4.15
N ALA A 277 -27.89 10.28 4.03
CA ALA A 277 -26.53 10.79 3.83
C ALA A 277 -25.69 10.67 5.10
N SER A 278 -24.42 10.32 4.94
CA SER A 278 -23.49 10.12 6.06
C SER A 278 -22.15 10.81 5.84
N TYR A 279 -21.45 11.05 6.94
CA TYR A 279 -20.07 11.49 6.95
C TYR A 279 -19.18 10.48 7.67
N LEU A 280 -17.92 10.45 7.26
CA LEU A 280 -16.81 9.81 7.92
C LEU A 280 -15.63 10.78 7.86
N VAL A 281 -15.03 11.09 9.00
CA VAL A 281 -13.87 11.97 9.11
C VAL A 281 -12.84 11.33 10.03
N MET A 282 -11.57 11.42 9.67
CA MET A 282 -10.45 10.92 10.46
C MET A 282 -9.30 11.92 10.41
N GLY A 283 -8.62 12.08 11.53
CA GLY A 283 -7.35 12.82 11.64
C GLY A 283 -6.35 12.03 12.46
N ARG A 284 -5.07 12.10 12.08
CA ARG A 284 -3.94 11.51 12.81
C ARG A 284 -2.82 12.55 12.94
N TYR A 285 -2.17 12.54 14.09
CA TYR A 285 -0.97 13.32 14.37
C TYR A 285 0.12 12.42 14.95
N SER A 286 1.35 12.58 14.48
CA SER A 286 2.52 11.82 14.93
C SER A 286 2.78 12.02 16.42
N THR A 287 3.05 10.93 17.14
CA THR A 287 3.42 10.94 18.56
C THR A 287 4.89 10.61 18.79
N LEU A 288 5.69 10.49 17.73
CA LEU A 288 7.11 10.10 17.83
C LEU A 288 7.92 11.07 18.71
N GLN A 289 7.59 12.36 18.70
CA GLN A 289 8.21 13.35 19.57
C GLN A 289 8.00 13.08 21.07
N LEU A 290 6.85 12.52 21.46
CA LEU A 290 6.58 12.14 22.86
C LEU A 290 7.50 11.01 23.33
N PHE A 291 7.86 10.08 22.45
CA PHE A 291 8.75 8.98 22.79
C PHE A 291 10.20 9.41 22.91
N SER A 292 10.63 10.36 22.09
CA SER A 292 11.95 10.98 22.25
C SER A 292 12.07 11.65 23.61
N PHE A 293 11.05 12.39 24.07
CA PHE A 293 11.02 12.97 25.43
C PHE A 293 11.14 11.91 26.55
N MET A 294 10.71 10.68 26.28
CA MET A 294 10.84 9.56 27.22
C MET A 294 12.17 8.82 27.09
N GLY A 295 13.09 9.30 26.27
CA GLY A 295 14.41 8.68 26.02
C GLY A 295 14.33 7.41 25.15
N ILE A 296 13.23 7.21 24.43
CA ILE A 296 13.07 6.11 23.49
C ILE A 296 13.55 6.61 22.12
N ASN A 297 14.70 6.13 21.69
CA ASN A 297 15.27 6.49 20.40
C ASN A 297 14.48 5.80 19.28
N VAL A 298 13.98 6.58 18.32
CA VAL A 298 13.12 6.11 17.23
C VAL A 298 13.90 5.77 15.95
N GLY A 299 15.24 5.67 16.07
CA GLY A 299 16.09 5.19 14.97
C GLY A 299 16.65 6.29 14.07
N THR A 300 16.38 7.57 14.35
CA THR A 300 17.00 8.74 13.71
C THR A 300 17.36 9.77 14.75
N ASP A 301 18.42 10.55 14.50
CA ASP A 301 18.79 11.69 15.39
C ASP A 301 17.80 12.85 15.25
N ALA A 302 17.07 12.90 14.14
CA ALA A 302 15.96 13.82 13.92
C ALA A 302 14.59 13.12 14.13
N ILE A 303 13.64 13.89 14.67
CA ILE A 303 12.30 13.35 14.96
C ILE A 303 11.37 13.71 13.81
N PRO A 304 10.95 12.72 12.98
CA PRO A 304 10.02 12.96 11.91
C PRO A 304 8.64 13.34 12.47
N GLN A 305 8.07 14.42 11.94
CA GLN A 305 6.73 14.88 12.28
C GLN A 305 5.81 14.68 11.08
N TYR A 306 4.60 14.18 11.32
CA TYR A 306 3.60 14.07 10.29
C TYR A 306 2.19 14.22 10.84
N SER A 307 1.30 14.64 9.98
CA SER A 307 -0.13 14.66 10.22
C SER A 307 -0.87 14.28 8.95
N ASP A 308 -1.99 13.59 9.09
CA ASP A 308 -2.82 13.21 7.97
C ASP A 308 -4.29 13.19 8.36
N GLY A 309 -5.13 13.23 7.33
CA GLY A 309 -6.56 13.18 7.49
C GLY A 309 -7.27 12.63 6.27
N ALA A 310 -8.47 12.15 6.50
CA ALA A 310 -9.36 11.65 5.47
C ALA A 310 -10.80 12.02 5.79
N PHE A 311 -11.59 12.22 4.75
CA PHE A 311 -13.03 12.36 4.90
C PHE A 311 -13.78 11.72 3.74
N ARG A 312 -15.03 11.34 4.00
CA ARG A 312 -16.00 10.89 3.01
C ARG A 312 -17.39 11.36 3.38
N LEU A 313 -18.03 12.05 2.45
CA LEU A 313 -19.44 12.41 2.51
C LEU A 313 -20.18 11.54 1.48
N ASN A 314 -21.19 10.83 1.93
CA ASN A 314 -21.91 9.87 1.13
C ASN A 314 -23.38 10.28 0.99
N PHE A 315 -23.87 10.36 -0.23
CA PHE A 315 -25.22 10.81 -0.57
C PHE A 315 -25.93 9.73 -1.40
N PRO A 316 -26.56 8.72 -0.76
CA PRO A 316 -27.34 7.73 -1.47
C PRO A 316 -28.49 8.40 -2.24
N ARG A 317 -28.72 7.91 -3.44
CA ARG A 317 -29.79 8.35 -4.33
C ARG A 317 -30.83 7.25 -4.49
N LYS A 318 -31.99 7.59 -5.05
CA LYS A 318 -33.00 6.61 -5.39
C LYS A 318 -32.47 5.59 -6.42
N ASN A 319 -33.03 4.39 -6.44
CA ASN A 319 -32.67 3.30 -7.35
C ASN A 319 -31.22 2.85 -7.26
N GLY A 320 -30.64 2.85 -6.06
CA GLY A 320 -29.26 2.40 -5.83
C GLY A 320 -28.15 3.34 -6.31
N GLY A 321 -28.51 4.55 -6.77
CA GLY A 321 -27.52 5.56 -7.12
C GLY A 321 -26.75 6.06 -5.89
N ASN A 322 -25.51 6.49 -6.07
CA ASN A 322 -24.69 7.04 -5.00
C ASN A 322 -23.75 8.13 -5.49
N LEU A 323 -23.74 9.25 -4.79
CA LEU A 323 -22.76 10.33 -4.95
C LEU A 323 -21.88 10.35 -3.70
N ALA A 324 -20.58 10.38 -3.87
CA ALA A 324 -19.66 10.54 -2.75
C ALA A 324 -18.65 11.66 -3.04
N ILE A 325 -18.37 12.47 -2.02
CA ILE A 325 -17.29 13.45 -2.00
C ILE A 325 -16.30 12.96 -0.97
N TRP A 326 -15.02 12.90 -1.33
CA TRP A 326 -14.00 12.30 -0.47
C TRP A 326 -12.66 12.99 -0.64
N GLY A 327 -11.81 12.86 0.36
CA GLY A 327 -10.45 13.35 0.29
C GLY A 327 -9.55 12.65 1.30
N ILE A 328 -8.27 12.62 0.99
CA ILE A 328 -7.18 12.24 1.88
C ILE A 328 -6.02 13.20 1.70
N GLY A 329 -5.21 13.38 2.73
CA GLY A 329 -3.99 14.17 2.60
C GLY A 329 -3.09 14.02 3.82
N GLY A 330 -1.82 14.33 3.64
CA GLY A 330 -0.80 14.29 4.68
C GLY A 330 0.30 15.32 4.46
N LEU A 331 0.84 15.80 5.57
CA LEU A 331 1.97 16.71 5.67
C LEU A 331 3.08 16.03 6.47
N SER A 332 4.33 16.20 6.06
CA SER A 332 5.47 15.59 6.73
C SER A 332 6.67 16.53 6.72
N THR A 333 7.38 16.60 7.84
CA THR A 333 8.62 17.37 7.98
C THR A 333 9.64 16.60 8.80
N ILE A 334 10.89 16.71 8.41
CA ILE A 334 12.04 16.24 9.19
C ILE A 334 13.19 17.21 9.02
N ASP A 335 13.70 17.71 10.14
CA ASP A 335 14.79 18.65 10.19
C ASP A 335 15.98 17.99 10.91
N ILE A 336 17.10 17.85 10.22
CA ILE A 336 18.36 17.35 10.75
C ILE A 336 19.27 18.55 10.92
N VAL A 337 19.23 19.17 12.11
CA VAL A 337 19.97 20.41 12.43
C VAL A 337 21.19 20.05 13.26
N LEU A 338 22.35 19.98 12.62
CA LEU A 338 23.63 19.63 13.25
C LEU A 338 24.44 20.85 13.64
N SER A 339 24.07 22.02 13.12
CA SER A 339 24.67 23.29 13.54
C SER A 339 24.41 23.62 15.03
N ASP A 340 23.32 23.08 15.61
CA ASP A 340 22.99 23.24 17.02
C ASP A 340 23.82 22.33 17.97
N ALA A 341 24.62 21.40 17.42
CA ALA A 341 25.46 20.52 18.23
C ALA A 341 26.52 21.31 18.98
N GLU A 342 26.50 21.25 20.33
CA GLU A 342 27.45 21.99 21.16
C GLU A 342 28.86 21.35 21.16
N ARG A 343 28.96 20.04 20.92
CA ARG A 343 30.23 19.30 21.01
C ARG A 343 30.41 18.35 19.84
N PRO A 344 31.70 18.09 19.48
CA PRO A 344 31.99 17.05 18.51
C PRO A 344 31.39 15.69 18.93
N ASP A 345 30.58 15.14 18.07
CA ASP A 345 30.09 13.77 18.20
C ASP A 345 30.67 12.92 17.06
N THR A 346 31.14 11.74 17.42
CA THR A 346 31.67 10.75 16.47
C THR A 346 30.61 9.76 15.99
N SER A 347 29.36 9.91 16.46
CA SER A 347 28.25 9.10 15.96
C SER A 347 27.98 9.42 14.48
N THR A 348 27.89 8.38 13.68
CA THR A 348 27.57 8.48 12.26
C THR A 348 26.04 8.43 12.11
N LEU A 349 25.49 9.44 11.44
CA LEU A 349 24.09 9.45 11.06
C LEU A 349 23.79 8.30 10.10
N ILE A 350 22.72 7.56 10.35
CA ILE A 350 22.23 6.55 9.41
C ILE A 350 21.67 7.22 8.15
N PHE A 351 21.01 8.36 8.33
CA PHE A 351 20.48 9.20 7.26
C PHE A 351 20.96 10.63 7.45
N GLY A 352 21.55 11.20 6.40
CA GLY A 352 22.08 12.54 6.41
C GLY A 352 23.61 12.61 6.36
N SER A 353 24.14 13.80 6.33
CA SER A 353 25.59 14.10 6.31
C SER A 353 25.97 14.91 7.54
N ASN A 354 27.12 14.64 8.14
CA ASN A 354 27.57 15.27 9.37
C ASN A 354 28.06 16.73 9.18
N ASP A 355 28.11 17.21 7.95
CA ASP A 355 28.69 18.51 7.55
C ASP A 355 27.65 19.56 7.18
N ARG A 356 26.34 19.24 7.30
CA ARG A 356 25.27 20.13 6.84
C ARG A 356 23.99 20.00 7.65
N ASP A 357 23.25 21.09 7.69
CA ASP A 357 21.84 21.06 8.09
C ASP A 357 20.98 20.64 6.92
N GLN A 358 19.95 19.84 7.19
CA GLN A 358 19.05 19.28 6.17
C GLN A 358 17.60 19.48 6.60
N TYR A 359 16.84 20.15 5.77
CA TYR A 359 15.40 20.39 5.95
C TYR A 359 14.66 19.68 4.83
N PHE A 360 13.74 18.80 5.20
CA PHE A 360 12.98 18.02 4.25
C PHE A 360 11.50 18.03 4.59
N SER A 361 10.66 18.36 3.62
CA SER A 361 9.22 18.32 3.79
C SER A 361 8.51 17.74 2.58
N THR A 362 7.42 17.04 2.83
CA THR A 362 6.54 16.51 1.79
C THR A 362 5.09 16.77 2.13
N ASN A 363 4.29 17.01 1.11
CA ASN A 363 2.86 17.02 1.21
C ASN A 363 2.22 16.20 0.09
N MET A 364 1.07 15.63 0.40
CA MET A 364 0.24 14.93 -0.56
C MET A 364 -1.22 15.18 -0.20
N GLY A 365 -2.04 15.48 -1.18
CA GLY A 365 -3.47 15.65 -0.98
C GLY A 365 -4.27 15.25 -2.22
N ILE A 366 -5.47 14.74 -2.01
CA ILE A 366 -6.44 14.49 -3.07
C ILE A 366 -7.86 14.80 -2.60
N LEU A 367 -8.60 15.45 -3.46
CA LEU A 367 -10.03 15.73 -3.29
C LEU A 367 -10.77 15.17 -4.51
N GLY A 368 -11.74 14.28 -4.27
CA GLY A 368 -12.45 13.59 -5.34
C GLY A 368 -13.97 13.56 -5.15
N VAL A 369 -14.64 13.37 -6.28
CA VAL A 369 -16.09 13.12 -6.37
C VAL A 369 -16.28 11.87 -7.19
N THR A 370 -17.12 10.95 -6.71
CA THR A 370 -17.49 9.73 -7.44
C THR A 370 -19.01 9.60 -7.50
N TYR A 371 -19.49 9.20 -8.66
CA TYR A 371 -20.90 8.97 -8.91
C TYR A 371 -21.12 7.58 -9.51
N THR A 372 -22.01 6.80 -8.90
CA THR A 372 -22.42 5.49 -9.39
C THR A 372 -23.94 5.51 -9.57
N GLN A 373 -24.42 5.06 -10.72
CA GLN A 373 -25.85 5.01 -10.99
C GLN A 373 -26.23 3.73 -11.75
N PRO A 374 -26.95 2.82 -11.12
CA PRO A 374 -27.69 1.79 -11.84
C PRO A 374 -28.75 2.43 -12.75
N LEU A 375 -28.68 2.16 -14.05
CA LEU A 375 -29.67 2.66 -15.03
C LEU A 375 -30.86 1.70 -15.13
N ASN A 376 -30.60 0.43 -15.02
CA ASN A 376 -31.59 -0.66 -15.00
C ASN A 376 -30.94 -1.94 -14.43
N LYS A 377 -31.67 -3.05 -14.41
CA LYS A 377 -31.19 -4.36 -13.89
C LYS A 377 -29.95 -4.92 -14.59
N ASN A 378 -29.59 -4.35 -15.74
CA ASN A 378 -28.50 -4.86 -16.58
C ASN A 378 -27.33 -3.87 -16.75
N THR A 379 -27.54 -2.59 -16.42
CA THR A 379 -26.60 -1.55 -16.77
C THR A 379 -26.37 -0.59 -15.62
N PHE A 380 -25.14 -0.29 -15.32
CA PHE A 380 -24.79 0.85 -14.48
C PHE A 380 -23.67 1.67 -15.10
N ILE A 381 -23.60 2.92 -14.70
CA ILE A 381 -22.51 3.83 -15.03
C ILE A 381 -21.76 4.23 -13.76
N LYS A 382 -20.48 4.47 -13.89
CA LYS A 382 -19.67 5.07 -12.84
C LYS A 382 -18.76 6.14 -13.44
N ALA A 383 -18.70 7.27 -12.76
CA ALA A 383 -17.86 8.40 -13.12
C ALA A 383 -17.13 8.92 -11.88
N GLY A 384 -15.99 9.51 -12.07
CA GLY A 384 -15.27 10.20 -11.02
C GLY A 384 -14.40 11.31 -11.57
N ALA A 385 -14.19 12.33 -10.76
CA ALA A 385 -13.25 13.40 -11.00
C ALA A 385 -12.53 13.72 -9.70
N ALA A 386 -11.24 14.06 -9.78
CA ALA A 386 -10.48 14.46 -8.61
C ALA A 386 -9.37 15.45 -8.98
N TYR A 387 -8.93 16.21 -7.98
CA TYR A 387 -7.68 16.97 -8.03
C TYR A 387 -6.73 16.39 -6.99
N SER A 388 -5.48 16.15 -7.38
CA SER A 388 -4.42 15.76 -6.46
C SER A 388 -3.22 16.69 -6.57
N THR A 389 -2.50 16.82 -5.48
CA THR A 389 -1.21 17.50 -5.40
C THR A 389 -0.22 16.65 -4.62
N GLN A 390 1.02 16.68 -5.03
CA GLN A 390 2.14 16.11 -4.28
C GLN A 390 3.34 17.03 -4.45
N SER A 391 3.97 17.43 -3.34
CA SER A 391 5.17 18.26 -3.40
C SER A 391 6.23 17.75 -2.43
N VAL A 392 7.47 17.95 -2.83
CA VAL A 392 8.66 17.62 -2.03
C VAL A 392 9.58 18.84 -2.06
N PHE A 393 10.05 19.21 -0.87
CA PHE A 393 10.98 20.34 -0.68
C PHE A 393 12.17 19.83 0.12
N ALA A 394 13.37 20.24 -0.28
CA ALA A 394 14.57 20.01 0.50
C ALA A 394 15.54 21.17 0.36
N ASN A 395 16.06 21.62 1.50
CA ASN A 395 17.12 22.63 1.59
C ASN A 395 18.24 22.07 2.43
N HIS A 396 19.48 22.28 1.99
CA HIS A 396 20.65 21.91 2.74
C HIS A 396 21.57 23.13 2.90
N ASP A 397 22.07 23.32 4.13
CA ASP A 397 23.04 24.36 4.47
C ASP A 397 24.36 23.72 4.90
N GLN A 398 25.46 24.06 4.23
CA GLN A 398 26.81 23.62 4.59
C GLN A 398 27.22 24.24 5.92
N ILE A 399 27.68 23.42 6.87
CA ILE A 399 28.15 23.90 8.16
C ILE A 399 29.65 24.19 8.08
N TYR A 400 30.01 25.47 8.16
CA TYR A 400 31.39 25.89 8.44
C TYR A 400 31.52 26.14 9.92
N ARG A 401 32.32 25.36 10.61
CA ARG A 401 32.50 25.41 12.06
C ARG A 401 33.92 25.09 12.46
N ARG A 402 34.36 25.67 13.59
CA ARG A 402 35.64 25.35 14.26
C ARG A 402 35.39 24.82 15.65
N VAL A 403 36.40 24.18 16.23
CA VAL A 403 36.35 23.74 17.62
C VAL A 403 37.09 24.79 18.47
N GLU A 404 36.40 25.39 19.42
CA GLU A 404 36.95 26.37 20.35
C GLU A 404 36.63 25.93 21.79
N ASN A 405 37.64 25.76 22.61
CA ASN A 405 37.53 25.26 24.00
C ASN A 405 36.75 23.93 24.14
N GLY A 406 36.85 23.04 23.13
CA GLY A 406 36.15 21.74 23.11
C GLY A 406 34.69 21.80 22.66
N ASN A 407 34.20 22.96 22.26
CA ASN A 407 32.85 23.16 21.73
C ASN A 407 32.90 23.58 20.25
N TYR A 408 31.86 23.26 19.52
CA TYR A 408 31.67 23.78 18.16
C TYR A 408 31.27 25.24 18.19
N VAL A 409 31.86 26.00 17.31
CA VAL A 409 31.46 27.38 17.00
C VAL A 409 31.17 27.44 15.50
N VAL A 410 29.93 27.71 15.15
CA VAL A 410 29.51 27.86 13.76
C VAL A 410 29.92 29.21 13.24
N ASP A 411 30.64 29.22 12.13
CA ASP A 411 31.11 30.43 11.45
C ASP A 411 30.12 30.92 10.37
N SER A 412 29.56 30.01 9.60
CA SER A 412 28.55 30.30 8.57
C SER A 412 27.77 29.08 8.15
N LEU A 413 26.58 29.29 7.57
CA LEU A 413 25.65 28.30 7.07
C LEU A 413 25.18 28.69 5.65
N PRO A 414 26.04 28.60 4.63
CA PRO A 414 25.62 28.92 3.27
C PRO A 414 24.77 27.78 2.69
N ALA A 415 23.70 28.09 1.97
CA ALA A 415 22.87 27.14 1.27
C ALA A 415 23.64 26.43 0.14
N ILE A 416 23.47 25.12 0.05
CA ILE A 416 24.09 24.24 -0.97
C ILE A 416 23.10 23.43 -1.78
N LEU A 417 21.83 23.39 -1.39
CA LEU A 417 20.74 22.76 -2.13
C LEU A 417 19.47 23.58 -1.96
N ASP A 418 18.81 23.86 -3.08
CA ASP A 418 17.44 24.35 -3.14
C ASP A 418 16.65 23.46 -4.11
N TYR A 419 15.61 22.78 -3.60
CA TYR A 419 14.91 21.77 -4.30
C TYR A 419 13.42 21.83 -4.03
N GLN A 420 12.64 21.91 -5.10
CA GLN A 420 11.19 21.84 -5.09
C GLN A 420 10.67 21.04 -6.28
N PHE A 421 10.02 19.90 -6.02
CA PHE A 421 9.29 19.14 -7.02
C PHE A 421 7.82 19.10 -6.64
N SER A 422 6.96 19.51 -7.56
CA SER A 422 5.52 19.55 -7.36
C SER A 422 4.78 18.99 -8.56
N GLU A 423 3.86 18.07 -8.31
CA GLU A 423 2.95 17.52 -9.32
C GLU A 423 1.51 17.79 -8.92
N ASN A 424 0.77 18.45 -9.80
CA ASN A 424 -0.65 18.68 -9.67
C ASN A 424 -1.38 17.90 -10.76
N LYS A 425 -2.46 17.18 -10.41
CA LYS A 425 -3.15 16.37 -11.40
C LYS A 425 -4.66 16.56 -11.30
N TYR A 426 -5.30 16.75 -12.45
CA TYR A 426 -6.75 16.67 -12.58
C TYR A 426 -7.08 15.31 -13.20
N HIS A 427 -7.82 14.51 -12.44
CA HIS A 427 -8.18 13.15 -12.80
C HIS A 427 -9.63 13.08 -13.23
N SER A 428 -9.90 12.23 -14.21
CA SER A 428 -11.27 11.86 -14.56
C SER A 428 -11.34 10.42 -15.03
N TYR A 429 -12.44 9.76 -14.75
CA TYR A 429 -12.76 8.48 -15.35
C TYR A 429 -14.27 8.36 -15.57
N PHE A 430 -14.62 7.56 -16.56
CA PHE A 430 -15.98 7.16 -16.82
C PHE A 430 -16.00 5.74 -17.35
N TYR A 431 -16.97 4.94 -16.92
CA TYR A 431 -17.25 3.66 -17.56
C TYR A 431 -18.72 3.27 -17.46
N VAL A 432 -19.10 2.44 -18.40
CA VAL A 432 -20.38 1.73 -18.46
C VAL A 432 -20.12 0.24 -18.25
N ASN A 433 -20.89 -0.39 -17.39
CA ASN A 433 -20.95 -1.85 -17.29
C ASN A 433 -22.34 -2.32 -17.72
N HIS A 434 -22.41 -3.27 -18.65
CA HIS A 434 -23.65 -3.80 -19.19
C HIS A 434 -23.59 -5.32 -19.26
N LYS A 435 -24.58 -5.98 -18.62
CA LYS A 435 -24.76 -7.43 -18.71
C LYS A 435 -25.92 -7.78 -19.64
N PHE A 436 -25.84 -8.88 -20.35
CA PHE A 436 -26.92 -9.38 -21.19
C PHE A 436 -26.95 -10.91 -21.25
N LYS A 437 -28.17 -11.41 -21.39
CA LYS A 437 -28.45 -12.86 -21.45
C LYS A 437 -27.90 -13.67 -20.26
N GLY A 438 -27.67 -13.05 -19.08
CA GLY A 438 -27.13 -13.71 -17.88
C GLY A 438 -25.74 -14.31 -18.01
N LYS A 439 -25.10 -14.25 -19.19
CA LYS A 439 -23.81 -14.88 -19.50
C LYS A 439 -22.74 -13.92 -19.98
N HIS A 440 -23.10 -12.72 -20.34
CA HIS A 440 -22.20 -11.76 -20.95
C HIS A 440 -22.16 -10.49 -20.13
N ALA A 441 -20.98 -9.92 -19.94
CA ALA A 441 -20.80 -8.58 -19.38
C ALA A 441 -19.75 -7.82 -20.20
N ILE A 442 -20.02 -6.57 -20.48
CA ILE A 442 -19.13 -5.62 -21.15
C ILE A 442 -18.89 -4.44 -20.21
N LYS A 443 -17.65 -4.08 -20.02
CA LYS A 443 -17.22 -2.88 -19.32
C LYS A 443 -16.38 -2.04 -20.28
N ALA A 444 -16.81 -0.83 -20.59
CA ALA A 444 -16.08 0.07 -21.49
C ALA A 444 -15.99 1.46 -20.86
N GLY A 445 -14.84 2.09 -20.99
CA GLY A 445 -14.59 3.37 -20.38
C GLY A 445 -13.23 3.95 -20.71
N PHE A 446 -12.85 4.99 -19.95
CA PHE A 446 -11.55 5.61 -20.04
C PHE A 446 -11.11 6.15 -18.68
N ASN A 447 -9.79 6.29 -18.52
CA ASN A 447 -9.15 7.10 -17.48
C ASN A 447 -8.41 8.25 -18.20
N ALA A 448 -8.41 9.44 -17.62
CA ALA A 448 -7.69 10.59 -18.16
C ALA A 448 -7.15 11.46 -17.02
N ASP A 449 -5.86 11.78 -17.08
CA ASP A 449 -5.14 12.58 -16.11
C ASP A 449 -4.45 13.76 -16.81
N LEU A 450 -4.68 14.98 -16.37
CA LEU A 450 -3.94 16.16 -16.78
C LEU A 450 -2.92 16.46 -15.69
N TYR A 451 -1.64 16.40 -16.04
CA TYR A 451 -0.50 16.69 -15.20
C TYR A 451 -0.11 18.15 -15.33
N GLY A 452 0.15 18.81 -14.21
CA GLY A 452 0.93 20.04 -14.11
C GLY A 452 2.18 19.71 -13.30
N MET A 453 3.33 19.91 -13.87
CA MET A 453 4.62 19.52 -13.35
C MET A 453 5.49 20.74 -13.15
N PHE A 454 6.01 20.92 -11.93
CA PHE A 454 6.91 21.99 -11.58
C PHE A 454 8.12 21.41 -10.85
N TYR A 455 9.30 21.51 -11.47
CA TYR A 455 10.54 20.95 -10.96
C TYR A 455 11.64 22.00 -10.98
N VAL A 456 12.15 22.32 -9.82
CA VAL A 456 13.32 23.17 -9.63
C VAL A 456 14.30 22.47 -8.72
N ASP A 457 15.54 22.36 -9.13
CA ASP A 457 16.63 21.81 -8.33
C ASP A 457 17.94 22.50 -8.69
N SER A 458 18.52 23.18 -7.72
CA SER A 458 19.83 23.82 -7.83
C SER A 458 20.76 23.36 -6.70
N VAL A 459 21.99 23.08 -7.03
CA VAL A 459 22.99 22.53 -6.09
C VAL A 459 24.33 23.25 -6.23
N ARG A 460 25.05 23.34 -5.13
CA ARG A 460 26.45 23.76 -5.09
C ARG A 460 27.32 22.63 -4.59
N THR A 461 28.45 22.41 -5.24
CA THR A 461 29.41 21.41 -4.83
C THR A 461 30.37 21.99 -3.77
N VAL A 462 30.59 21.24 -2.72
CA VAL A 462 31.59 21.54 -1.69
C VAL A 462 32.96 21.06 -2.20
N LEU A 463 33.87 22.01 -2.41
CA LEU A 463 35.20 21.75 -2.98
C LEU A 463 36.24 21.75 -1.85
N PRO A 464 36.74 20.57 -1.44
CA PRO A 464 37.78 20.49 -0.41
C PRO A 464 39.05 21.19 -0.86
N GLN A 465 39.72 21.92 0.07
CA GLN A 465 40.97 22.58 -0.19
C GLN A 465 42.14 21.67 0.21
N ALA A 466 43.13 21.51 -0.67
CA ALA A 466 44.27 20.62 -0.43
C ALA A 466 45.20 21.11 0.70
N ASP A 467 45.12 22.39 1.07
CA ASP A 467 45.96 23.03 2.12
C ASP A 467 45.30 22.98 3.51
N GLY A 468 44.11 22.32 3.62
CA GLY A 468 43.37 22.24 4.89
C GLY A 468 42.59 23.49 5.25
N SER A 469 42.51 24.51 4.38
CA SER A 469 41.59 25.61 4.53
C SER A 469 40.13 25.18 4.38
N PRO A 470 39.17 25.99 4.84
CA PRO A 470 37.76 25.69 4.67
C PRO A 470 37.41 25.44 3.22
N SER A 471 36.59 24.42 2.96
CA SER A 471 36.12 24.06 1.63
C SER A 471 35.46 25.24 0.94
N LEU A 472 35.68 25.40 -0.36
CA LEU A 472 34.98 26.39 -1.18
C LEU A 472 33.68 25.82 -1.70
N LEU A 473 32.74 26.69 -2.03
CA LEU A 473 31.53 26.32 -2.74
C LEU A 473 31.66 26.69 -4.21
N SER A 474 31.20 25.79 -5.09
CA SER A 474 31.02 26.11 -6.51
C SER A 474 29.95 27.20 -6.71
N ASP A 475 29.83 27.71 -7.93
CA ASP A 475 28.62 28.39 -8.36
C ASP A 475 27.43 27.43 -8.34
N TRP A 476 26.22 28.00 -8.36
CA TRP A 476 24.99 27.20 -8.44
C TRP A 476 24.91 26.48 -9.79
N ARG A 477 24.59 25.21 -9.76
CA ARG A 477 24.30 24.37 -10.93
C ARG A 477 22.84 23.95 -10.84
N THR A 478 22.07 24.30 -11.86
CA THR A 478 20.67 23.88 -12.00
C THR A 478 20.60 22.52 -12.69
N ARG A 479 19.88 21.58 -12.09
CA ARG A 479 19.67 20.23 -12.62
C ARG A 479 18.26 20.01 -13.13
N TRP A 480 17.30 20.80 -12.61
CA TRP A 480 15.94 20.87 -13.10
C TRP A 480 15.45 22.31 -13.07
N ASP A 481 14.79 22.70 -14.16
CA ASP A 481 14.06 23.96 -14.27
C ASP A 481 12.93 23.75 -15.28
N ALA A 482 11.80 23.19 -14.82
CA ALA A 482 10.69 22.82 -15.67
C ALA A 482 9.34 23.22 -15.09
N ASP A 483 8.50 23.81 -15.91
CA ASP A 483 7.07 24.11 -15.62
C ASP A 483 6.25 23.72 -16.86
N ASP A 484 5.67 22.54 -16.85
CA ASP A 484 5.02 21.95 -18.02
C ASP A 484 3.75 21.16 -17.68
N ASN A 485 2.98 20.83 -18.72
CA ASN A 485 1.74 20.10 -18.63
C ASN A 485 1.71 18.94 -19.62
N ALA A 486 1.16 17.81 -19.18
CA ALA A 486 0.96 16.66 -20.04
C ALA A 486 -0.36 15.96 -19.76
N VAL A 487 -0.90 15.26 -20.75
CA VAL A 487 -2.16 14.50 -20.64
C VAL A 487 -1.87 13.02 -20.79
N LEU A 488 -2.33 12.20 -19.82
CA LEU A 488 -2.35 10.75 -19.92
C LEU A 488 -3.77 10.29 -20.17
N ILE A 489 -4.00 9.56 -21.25
CA ILE A 489 -5.31 9.01 -21.62
C ILE A 489 -5.20 7.51 -21.79
N GLN A 490 -6.19 6.80 -21.20
CA GLN A 490 -6.27 5.35 -21.29
C GLN A 490 -7.72 4.91 -21.55
N PRO A 491 -8.17 4.75 -22.78
CA PRO A 491 -9.42 4.08 -23.12
C PRO A 491 -9.28 2.56 -22.96
N TYR A 492 -10.38 1.91 -22.57
CA TYR A 492 -10.41 0.46 -22.43
C TYR A 492 -11.78 -0.14 -22.70
N VAL A 493 -11.77 -1.40 -23.11
CA VAL A 493 -12.96 -2.25 -23.16
C VAL A 493 -12.61 -3.63 -22.61
N HIS A 494 -13.51 -4.19 -21.83
CA HIS A 494 -13.39 -5.53 -21.27
C HIS A 494 -14.69 -6.31 -21.45
N TYR A 495 -14.58 -7.55 -21.90
CA TYR A 495 -15.68 -8.45 -22.13
C TYR A 495 -15.51 -9.73 -21.32
N LYS A 496 -16.56 -10.14 -20.62
CA LYS A 496 -16.65 -11.39 -19.86
C LYS A 496 -17.73 -12.26 -20.45
N TYR A 497 -17.42 -13.54 -20.65
CA TYR A 497 -18.33 -14.53 -21.17
C TYR A 497 -18.34 -15.79 -20.30
N LYS A 498 -19.46 -16.05 -19.64
CA LYS A 498 -19.72 -17.30 -18.92
C LYS A 498 -20.17 -18.34 -19.94
N ALA A 499 -19.23 -19.03 -20.59
CA ALA A 499 -19.49 -20.02 -21.66
C ALA A 499 -20.27 -21.23 -21.12
N SER A 500 -20.02 -21.62 -19.87
CA SER A 500 -20.78 -22.61 -19.10
C SER A 500 -20.70 -22.25 -17.62
N GLU A 501 -21.31 -23.03 -16.74
CA GLU A 501 -21.16 -22.89 -15.29
C GLU A 501 -19.72 -23.04 -14.81
N ARG A 502 -18.91 -23.77 -15.58
CA ARG A 502 -17.53 -24.07 -15.22
C ARG A 502 -16.50 -23.25 -15.98
N LEU A 503 -16.86 -22.66 -17.11
CA LEU A 503 -15.92 -21.94 -17.98
C LEU A 503 -16.31 -20.49 -18.13
N THR A 504 -15.44 -19.61 -17.66
CA THR A 504 -15.52 -18.17 -17.87
C THR A 504 -14.31 -17.70 -18.67
N LEU A 505 -14.57 -16.91 -19.69
CA LEU A 505 -13.57 -16.29 -20.55
C LEU A 505 -13.65 -14.76 -20.36
N THR A 506 -12.50 -14.11 -20.32
CA THR A 506 -12.42 -12.64 -20.34
C THR A 506 -11.47 -12.21 -21.45
N ALA A 507 -11.82 -11.13 -22.13
CA ALA A 507 -10.96 -10.49 -23.12
C ALA A 507 -11.05 -8.98 -22.96
N GLY A 508 -9.92 -8.30 -22.98
CA GLY A 508 -9.87 -6.85 -22.84
C GLY A 508 -8.86 -6.24 -23.79
N LEU A 509 -9.10 -5.00 -24.16
CA LEU A 509 -8.17 -4.16 -24.92
C LEU A 509 -8.07 -2.82 -24.20
N THR A 510 -6.87 -2.31 -24.08
CA THR A 510 -6.61 -0.94 -23.64
C THR A 510 -5.53 -0.31 -24.52
N SER A 511 -5.48 0.99 -24.52
CA SER A 511 -4.43 1.81 -25.16
C SER A 511 -3.97 2.84 -24.15
N MET A 512 -2.75 3.31 -24.26
CA MET A 512 -2.22 4.36 -23.41
C MET A 512 -1.43 5.37 -24.24
N TYR A 513 -1.70 6.65 -23.99
CA TYR A 513 -1.01 7.78 -24.62
C TYR A 513 -0.68 8.83 -23.57
N PHE A 514 0.58 9.23 -23.51
CA PHE A 514 1.06 10.32 -22.68
C PHE A 514 1.66 11.41 -23.55
N SER A 515 1.10 12.61 -23.49
CA SER A 515 1.37 13.68 -24.45
C SER A 515 2.72 14.38 -24.28
N ILE A 516 3.57 13.91 -23.37
CA ILE A 516 4.88 14.50 -23.10
C ILE A 516 5.79 14.41 -24.33
N ASN A 517 5.68 13.33 -25.11
CA ASN A 517 6.41 13.10 -26.35
C ASN A 517 5.67 12.10 -27.27
N GLU A 518 6.17 11.90 -28.50
CA GLU A 518 5.59 10.99 -29.48
C GLU A 518 5.86 9.51 -29.19
N ASN A 519 6.90 9.18 -28.40
CA ASN A 519 7.30 7.81 -28.05
C ASN A 519 6.48 7.21 -26.91
N SER A 520 5.79 8.05 -26.16
CA SER A 520 4.97 7.66 -24.99
C SER A 520 3.58 7.18 -25.39
N PHE A 521 3.54 6.17 -26.27
CA PHE A 521 2.32 5.59 -26.81
C PHE A 521 2.33 4.05 -26.83
N SER A 522 1.23 3.45 -26.41
CA SER A 522 0.96 2.01 -26.53
C SER A 522 -0.40 1.80 -27.19
N PRO A 523 -0.46 1.47 -28.48
CA PRO A 523 -1.71 1.53 -29.26
C PRO A 523 -2.70 0.42 -28.87
N ILE A 524 -2.20 -0.78 -28.55
CA ILE A 524 -3.04 -1.93 -28.22
C ILE A 524 -2.33 -2.79 -27.19
N GLU A 525 -3.01 -2.95 -26.03
CA GLU A 525 -2.58 -3.84 -24.96
C GLU A 525 -3.67 -4.88 -24.69
N PRO A 526 -3.55 -6.10 -25.24
CA PRO A 526 -4.52 -7.15 -25.02
C PRO A 526 -4.44 -7.70 -23.59
N ARG A 527 -5.60 -8.07 -23.05
CA ARG A 527 -5.78 -8.77 -21.79
C ARG A 527 -6.66 -10.00 -22.03
N LEU A 528 -6.22 -11.16 -21.64
CA LEU A 528 -6.95 -12.41 -21.80
C LEU A 528 -7.01 -13.16 -20.48
N GLY A 529 -8.14 -13.75 -20.19
CA GLY A 529 -8.32 -14.57 -19.01
C GLY A 529 -9.23 -15.76 -19.27
N LEU A 530 -8.90 -16.87 -18.62
CA LEU A 530 -9.68 -18.09 -18.63
C LEU A 530 -9.77 -18.61 -17.21
N THR A 531 -10.99 -18.96 -16.78
CA THR A 531 -11.22 -19.62 -15.50
C THR A 531 -12.06 -20.87 -15.75
N TYR A 532 -11.57 -22.01 -15.26
CA TYR A 532 -12.25 -23.30 -15.39
C TYR A 532 -12.40 -23.98 -14.03
N ASP A 533 -13.64 -24.14 -13.57
CA ASP A 533 -13.97 -24.88 -12.36
C ASP A 533 -13.96 -26.40 -12.65
N LEU A 534 -12.84 -27.06 -12.30
CA LEU A 534 -12.59 -28.48 -12.52
C LEU A 534 -13.60 -29.38 -11.77
N LEU A 535 -13.75 -29.10 -10.47
CA LEU A 535 -14.60 -29.77 -9.51
C LEU A 535 -15.01 -28.78 -8.44
N LYS A 536 -15.94 -29.16 -7.55
CA LYS A 536 -16.31 -28.35 -6.41
C LYS A 536 -15.07 -27.93 -5.60
N GLY A 537 -14.88 -26.61 -5.46
CA GLY A 537 -13.76 -26.02 -4.74
C GLY A 537 -12.40 -26.17 -5.42
N ARG A 538 -12.33 -26.51 -6.72
CA ARG A 538 -11.08 -26.59 -7.48
C ARG A 538 -11.19 -25.81 -8.78
N ARG A 539 -10.28 -24.86 -8.98
CA ARG A 539 -10.29 -23.92 -10.10
C ARG A 539 -8.92 -23.88 -10.77
N LEU A 540 -8.90 -23.90 -12.07
CA LEU A 540 -7.74 -23.59 -12.90
C LEU A 540 -7.98 -22.26 -13.59
N SER A 541 -7.00 -21.37 -13.55
CA SER A 541 -7.10 -20.06 -14.18
C SER A 541 -5.85 -19.75 -14.97
N PHE A 542 -6.03 -19.08 -16.10
CA PHE A 542 -4.95 -18.55 -16.93
C PHE A 542 -5.20 -17.07 -17.19
N GLY A 543 -4.13 -16.26 -17.14
CA GLY A 543 -4.16 -14.85 -17.45
C GLY A 543 -2.99 -14.46 -18.33
N PHE A 544 -3.26 -13.62 -19.32
CA PHE A 544 -2.28 -13.00 -20.18
C PHE A 544 -2.57 -11.50 -20.28
N GLY A 545 -1.53 -10.67 -20.25
CA GLY A 545 -1.70 -9.24 -20.45
C GLY A 545 -0.42 -8.54 -20.89
N MET A 546 -0.59 -7.57 -21.77
CA MET A 546 0.44 -6.58 -22.09
C MET A 546 0.16 -5.29 -21.34
N HIS A 547 1.16 -4.73 -20.71
CA HIS A 547 1.07 -3.58 -19.81
C HIS A 547 2.13 -2.55 -20.17
N SER A 548 1.83 -1.28 -19.95
CA SER A 548 2.83 -0.22 -20.04
C SER A 548 2.71 0.76 -18.89
N GLN A 549 3.81 1.47 -18.65
CA GLN A 549 3.94 2.48 -17.62
C GLN A 549 4.75 3.67 -18.13
N ILE A 550 4.32 4.90 -17.81
CA ILE A 550 5.12 6.11 -17.99
C ILE A 550 6.34 6.07 -17.07
N GLN A 551 7.38 6.79 -17.40
CA GLN A 551 8.46 7.05 -16.46
C GLN A 551 7.98 8.02 -15.37
N SER A 552 8.68 8.07 -14.23
CA SER A 552 8.43 9.11 -13.23
C SER A 552 8.64 10.47 -13.90
N PRO A 553 7.65 11.39 -13.86
CA PRO A 553 7.68 12.59 -14.71
C PRO A 553 8.94 13.45 -14.61
N TYR A 554 9.53 13.55 -13.42
CA TYR A 554 10.74 14.33 -13.24
C TYR A 554 11.94 13.82 -14.06
N LEU A 555 11.97 12.54 -14.45
CA LEU A 555 13.07 11.96 -15.22
C LEU A 555 13.15 12.54 -16.65
N TYR A 556 12.02 12.99 -17.21
CA TYR A 556 11.98 13.57 -18.55
C TYR A 556 12.70 14.91 -18.61
N TYR A 557 12.68 15.70 -17.53
CA TYR A 557 13.13 17.08 -17.47
C TYR A 557 14.52 17.26 -16.84
N TYR A 558 15.26 16.16 -16.65
CA TYR A 558 16.63 16.28 -16.20
C TYR A 558 17.47 17.03 -17.22
N SER A 559 18.13 18.08 -16.78
CA SER A 559 19.04 18.88 -17.61
C SER A 559 20.39 18.99 -16.92
N ASP A 560 21.46 18.86 -17.68
CA ASP A 560 22.79 19.24 -17.22
C ASP A 560 23.19 20.54 -17.92
N VAL A 561 23.29 21.61 -17.13
CA VAL A 561 23.81 22.87 -17.63
C VAL A 561 25.32 22.71 -17.77
N GLN A 562 25.78 22.39 -18.95
CA GLN A 562 27.19 22.49 -19.30
C GLN A 562 27.63 23.97 -19.28
N VAL A 563 28.87 24.24 -18.89
CA VAL A 563 29.44 25.57 -18.59
C VAL A 563 29.31 26.59 -19.73
N ASP A 564 28.94 26.18 -20.93
CA ASP A 564 28.92 27.02 -22.14
C ASP A 564 27.61 27.00 -22.95
N GLY A 565 26.48 26.51 -22.39
CA GLY A 565 25.26 26.36 -23.23
C GLY A 565 23.94 26.47 -22.51
N ASP A 566 22.86 26.59 -23.31
CA ASP A 566 21.49 26.43 -22.82
C ASP A 566 21.29 25.04 -22.24
N PRO A 567 20.47 24.88 -21.16
CA PRO A 567 20.17 23.59 -20.58
C PRO A 567 19.56 22.66 -21.64
N GLN A 568 20.11 21.47 -21.82
CA GLN A 568 19.56 20.45 -22.69
C GLN A 568 18.82 19.40 -21.86
N GLU A 569 17.55 19.18 -22.16
CA GLU A 569 16.74 18.13 -21.57
C GLU A 569 16.99 16.82 -22.33
N TYR A 570 17.84 15.97 -21.79
CA TYR A 570 18.33 14.77 -22.50
C TYR A 570 17.31 13.63 -22.57
N ASN A 571 16.29 13.62 -21.68
CA ASN A 571 15.43 12.47 -21.44
C ASN A 571 13.99 12.66 -21.95
N LEU A 572 13.67 13.76 -22.63
CA LEU A 572 12.32 14.07 -23.11
C LEU A 572 11.75 13.00 -24.05
N ASP A 573 12.60 12.35 -24.84
CA ASP A 573 12.19 11.36 -25.85
C ASP A 573 11.93 9.96 -25.27
N MET A 574 12.07 9.76 -23.96
CA MET A 574 11.80 8.46 -23.35
C MET A 574 10.35 8.01 -23.58
N GLY A 575 10.17 6.79 -24.05
CA GLY A 575 8.87 6.15 -24.19
C GLY A 575 8.44 5.35 -22.95
N LEU A 576 7.36 4.63 -23.09
CA LEU A 576 6.77 3.80 -22.04
C LEU A 576 7.60 2.53 -21.79
N THR A 577 7.83 2.18 -20.55
CA THR A 577 8.27 0.82 -20.19
C THR A 577 7.11 -0.15 -20.43
N LYS A 578 7.38 -1.29 -21.07
CA LYS A 578 6.39 -2.31 -21.43
C LYS A 578 6.65 -3.62 -20.70
N SER A 579 5.59 -4.31 -20.29
CA SER A 579 5.67 -5.61 -19.64
C SER A 579 4.60 -6.56 -20.18
N THR A 580 5.01 -7.78 -20.51
CA THR A 580 4.09 -8.86 -20.95
C THR A 580 4.03 -9.91 -19.85
N HIS A 581 2.83 -10.21 -19.37
CA HIS A 581 2.58 -11.16 -18.30
C HIS A 581 1.83 -12.40 -18.79
N ALA A 582 2.27 -13.57 -18.36
CA ALA A 582 1.53 -14.82 -18.49
C ALA A 582 1.50 -15.51 -17.12
N VAL A 583 0.33 -15.92 -16.67
CA VAL A 583 0.13 -16.52 -15.34
C VAL A 583 -0.79 -17.73 -15.45
N LEU A 584 -0.42 -18.84 -14.81
CA LEU A 584 -1.25 -20.00 -14.63
C LEU A 584 -1.45 -20.26 -13.14
N ALA A 585 -2.69 -20.39 -12.70
CA ALA A 585 -3.04 -20.57 -11.30
C ALA A 585 -3.93 -21.79 -11.09
N TYR A 586 -3.66 -22.55 -10.02
CA TYR A 586 -4.52 -23.59 -9.49
C TYR A 586 -4.95 -23.24 -8.08
N ASP A 587 -6.26 -23.21 -7.82
CA ASP A 587 -6.86 -22.86 -6.54
C ASP A 587 -7.74 -24.01 -6.06
N MET A 588 -7.56 -24.44 -4.82
CA MET A 588 -8.33 -25.52 -4.21
C MET A 588 -8.73 -25.17 -2.78
N VAL A 589 -10.03 -25.12 -2.53
CA VAL A 589 -10.62 -25.03 -1.19
C VAL A 589 -11.00 -26.44 -0.73
N PHE A 590 -10.57 -26.85 0.45
CA PHE A 590 -10.86 -28.15 1.04
C PHE A 590 -11.25 -28.03 2.51
N LYS A 591 -12.01 -29.00 3.02
CA LYS A 591 -12.53 -29.00 4.41
C LYS A 591 -13.21 -27.68 4.80
N LYS A 592 -13.87 -26.99 3.87
CA LYS A 592 -14.56 -25.69 3.99
C LYS A 592 -13.66 -24.50 4.36
N ASN A 593 -12.62 -24.69 5.19
CA ASN A 593 -11.85 -23.59 5.81
C ASN A 593 -10.37 -23.58 5.43
N TYR A 594 -9.94 -24.45 4.51
CA TYR A 594 -8.55 -24.53 4.06
C TYR A 594 -8.49 -24.23 2.57
N ARG A 595 -7.48 -23.50 2.16
CA ARG A 595 -7.20 -23.16 0.78
C ARG A 595 -5.74 -23.42 0.46
N ILE A 596 -5.47 -23.98 -0.69
CA ILE A 596 -4.17 -24.00 -1.32
C ILE A 596 -4.29 -23.33 -2.68
N LYS A 597 -3.40 -22.38 -2.96
CA LYS A 597 -3.29 -21.72 -4.25
C LYS A 597 -1.86 -21.87 -4.73
N LEU A 598 -1.69 -22.31 -5.97
CA LEU A 598 -0.41 -22.44 -6.65
C LEU A 598 -0.46 -21.56 -7.88
N GLU A 599 0.58 -20.75 -8.10
CA GLU A 599 0.71 -19.92 -9.29
C GLU A 599 2.09 -20.09 -9.90
N THR A 600 2.18 -20.08 -11.21
CA THR A 600 3.43 -19.90 -11.93
C THR A 600 3.26 -18.77 -12.92
N TYR A 601 4.31 -18.00 -13.11
CA TYR A 601 4.25 -16.82 -13.95
C TYR A 601 5.53 -16.62 -14.76
N TYR A 602 5.38 -15.89 -15.85
CA TYR A 602 6.47 -15.33 -16.64
C TYR A 602 6.15 -13.89 -17.00
N GLN A 603 7.11 -12.99 -16.78
CA GLN A 603 7.02 -11.57 -17.12
C GLN A 603 8.24 -11.20 -17.96
N TYR A 604 8.01 -10.54 -19.09
CA TYR A 604 9.03 -9.99 -19.95
C TYR A 604 8.86 -8.49 -20.04
N LEU A 605 9.91 -7.77 -19.65
CA LEU A 605 9.93 -6.32 -19.68
C LEU A 605 10.85 -5.87 -20.82
N ASN A 606 10.44 -4.85 -21.52
CA ASN A 606 11.22 -4.24 -22.60
C ASN A 606 10.97 -2.73 -22.61
N ASN A 607 11.78 -2.04 -23.39
CA ASN A 607 11.70 -0.58 -23.46
C ASN A 607 11.97 0.08 -22.09
N VAL A 608 12.84 -0.53 -21.30
CA VAL A 608 13.22 -0.04 -19.96
C VAL A 608 14.28 1.05 -20.11
N PRO A 609 14.17 2.16 -19.35
CA PRO A 609 15.23 3.17 -19.35
C PRO A 609 16.55 2.61 -18.79
N VAL A 610 17.61 2.84 -19.55
CA VAL A 610 19.02 2.54 -19.23
C VAL A 610 19.84 3.75 -19.65
N GLU A 611 21.07 3.89 -19.17
CA GLU A 611 21.96 4.96 -19.61
C GLU A 611 22.27 4.86 -21.11
N ALA A 612 22.42 6.01 -21.77
CA ALA A 612 22.75 6.07 -23.18
C ALA A 612 24.18 5.58 -23.44
N GLU A 613 25.11 5.85 -22.53
CA GLU A 613 26.43 5.26 -22.51
C GLU A 613 26.35 3.80 -22.02
N SER A 614 27.32 2.99 -22.49
CA SER A 614 27.36 1.56 -22.12
C SER A 614 27.60 1.39 -20.63
N SER A 615 26.59 0.91 -19.90
CA SER A 615 26.67 0.70 -18.47
C SER A 615 25.75 -0.45 -18.00
N SER A 616 25.91 -0.84 -16.75
CA SER A 616 25.04 -1.80 -16.07
C SER A 616 23.75 -1.21 -15.56
N PHE A 617 23.57 0.11 -15.62
CA PHE A 617 22.42 0.78 -15.05
C PHE A 617 21.10 0.37 -15.72
N SER A 618 20.08 0.19 -14.91
CA SER A 618 18.68 -0.02 -15.35
C SER A 618 17.70 0.49 -14.31
N LEU A 619 16.67 1.21 -14.76
CA LEU A 619 15.62 1.75 -13.88
C LEU A 619 14.84 0.63 -13.15
N LEU A 620 14.95 -0.64 -13.57
CA LEU A 620 14.38 -1.79 -12.87
C LEU A 620 14.98 -2.03 -11.48
N ASN A 621 16.14 -1.46 -11.17
CA ASN A 621 16.80 -1.57 -9.88
C ASN A 621 16.52 -0.37 -8.96
N ALA A 622 15.83 0.67 -9.43
CA ALA A 622 15.44 1.85 -8.68
C ALA A 622 14.07 1.66 -7.98
N GLY A 623 13.64 2.67 -7.24
CA GLY A 623 12.27 2.73 -6.70
C GLY A 623 12.10 2.43 -5.23
N SER A 624 13.19 2.20 -4.51
CA SER A 624 13.20 2.08 -3.04
C SER A 624 14.35 2.91 -2.45
N GLY A 625 14.22 3.29 -1.18
CA GLY A 625 15.25 4.05 -0.46
C GLY A 625 14.88 5.51 -0.19
N PHE A 626 15.77 6.22 0.51
CA PHE A 626 15.59 7.62 0.91
C PHE A 626 16.38 8.60 0.03
N SER A 627 17.15 8.10 -0.92
CA SER A 627 17.91 8.92 -1.86
C SER A 627 17.12 9.13 -3.15
N ARG A 628 17.17 10.33 -3.69
CA ARG A 628 16.70 10.60 -5.04
C ARG A 628 17.63 9.93 -6.04
N PHE A 629 17.05 9.41 -7.10
CA PHE A 629 17.80 8.99 -8.26
C PHE A 629 18.04 10.22 -9.14
N PHE A 630 19.30 10.49 -9.43
CA PHE A 630 19.71 11.51 -10.40
C PHE A 630 20.00 10.81 -11.73
N PRO A 631 19.13 10.97 -12.72
CA PRO A 631 19.37 10.34 -14.01
C PRO A 631 20.58 10.96 -14.70
N ASP A 632 21.25 10.15 -15.51
CA ASP A 632 22.09 10.65 -16.60
C ASP A 632 21.26 10.70 -17.90
N THR A 633 21.88 10.81 -19.04
CA THR A 633 21.19 10.65 -20.32
C THR A 633 20.68 9.22 -20.46
N LEU A 634 19.35 9.08 -20.50
CA LEU A 634 18.64 7.80 -20.54
C LEU A 634 18.06 7.49 -21.91
N GLN A 635 17.98 6.21 -22.23
CA GLN A 635 17.32 5.69 -23.44
C GLN A 635 16.51 4.43 -23.13
N ASN A 636 15.48 4.13 -23.94
CA ASN A 636 14.66 2.93 -23.80
C ASN A 636 15.29 1.70 -24.47
N GLY A 637 16.43 1.23 -23.96
CA GLY A 637 17.18 0.10 -24.52
C GLY A 637 17.22 -1.14 -23.64
N GLY A 638 16.75 -1.05 -22.39
CA GLY A 638 16.86 -2.11 -21.40
C GLY A 638 15.77 -3.18 -21.49
N PHE A 639 16.09 -4.33 -20.90
CA PHE A 639 15.18 -5.47 -20.82
C PHE A 639 15.13 -6.03 -19.39
N GLY A 640 14.04 -6.77 -19.10
CA GLY A 640 13.90 -7.54 -17.88
C GLY A 640 13.14 -8.83 -18.11
N ARG A 641 13.39 -9.83 -17.24
CA ARG A 641 12.62 -11.07 -17.24
C ARG A 641 12.47 -11.58 -15.82
N ASN A 642 11.24 -11.87 -15.42
CA ASN A 642 10.91 -12.39 -14.11
C ASN A 642 10.04 -13.63 -14.28
N TYR A 643 10.37 -14.72 -13.63
CA TYR A 643 9.55 -15.92 -13.61
C TYR A 643 9.66 -16.62 -12.27
N GLY A 644 8.61 -17.35 -11.93
CA GLY A 644 8.60 -18.01 -10.63
C GLY A 644 7.41 -18.92 -10.40
N PHE A 645 7.47 -19.53 -9.22
CA PHE A 645 6.43 -20.38 -8.67
C PHE A 645 6.03 -19.85 -7.29
N GLU A 646 4.73 -19.74 -7.04
CA GLU A 646 4.15 -19.21 -5.82
C GLU A 646 3.22 -20.22 -5.20
N MET A 647 3.25 -20.34 -3.88
CA MET A 647 2.36 -21.18 -3.08
C MET A 647 1.75 -20.37 -1.96
N THR A 648 0.44 -20.50 -1.79
CA THR A 648 -0.31 -20.02 -0.62
C THR A 648 -1.04 -21.18 0.01
N LEU A 649 -0.79 -21.44 1.29
CA LEU A 649 -1.56 -22.34 2.13
C LEU A 649 -2.22 -21.55 3.24
N GLU A 650 -3.54 -21.58 3.32
CA GLU A 650 -4.31 -20.74 4.22
C GLU A 650 -5.38 -21.56 4.95
N LYS A 651 -5.50 -21.33 6.24
CA LYS A 651 -6.67 -21.71 7.02
C LYS A 651 -7.41 -20.44 7.39
N PHE A 652 -8.63 -20.32 6.91
CA PHE A 652 -9.53 -19.24 7.33
C PHE A 652 -9.83 -19.36 8.81
N PHE A 653 -10.10 -18.23 9.42
CA PHE A 653 -10.41 -18.21 10.84
C PHE A 653 -11.58 -19.14 11.13
N SER A 654 -11.34 -20.17 11.92
CA SER A 654 -12.34 -21.11 12.45
C SER A 654 -11.73 -21.80 13.68
N ASP A 655 -12.57 -22.25 14.59
CA ASP A 655 -12.12 -22.90 15.83
C ASP A 655 -11.15 -22.03 16.66
N GLY A 656 -11.33 -20.69 16.54
CA GLY A 656 -10.54 -19.70 17.27
C GLY A 656 -9.12 -19.49 16.75
N TYR A 657 -8.74 -19.99 15.56
CA TYR A 657 -7.42 -19.73 14.98
C TYR A 657 -7.41 -19.66 13.45
N TYR A 658 -6.40 -19.01 12.93
CA TYR A 658 -6.08 -18.99 11.49
C TYR A 658 -4.58 -19.07 11.26
N PHE A 659 -4.18 -19.44 10.05
CA PHE A 659 -2.81 -19.31 9.59
C PHE A 659 -2.75 -18.98 8.10
N LEU A 660 -1.64 -18.38 7.70
CA LEU A 660 -1.27 -18.11 6.33
C LEU A 660 0.21 -18.48 6.16
N VAL A 661 0.49 -19.39 5.25
CA VAL A 661 1.85 -19.74 4.84
C VAL A 661 1.97 -19.44 3.36
N THR A 662 2.92 -18.59 3.01
CA THR A 662 3.23 -18.23 1.62
C THR A 662 4.68 -18.53 1.31
N GLY A 663 4.93 -18.94 0.08
CA GLY A 663 6.27 -19.18 -0.43
C GLY A 663 6.36 -18.84 -1.90
N SER A 664 7.47 -18.27 -2.30
CA SER A 664 7.76 -17.90 -3.68
C SER A 664 9.19 -18.31 -4.00
N LEU A 665 9.37 -18.95 -5.14
CA LEU A 665 10.67 -19.22 -5.75
C LEU A 665 10.68 -18.48 -7.09
N PHE A 666 11.66 -17.61 -7.30
CA PHE A 666 11.66 -16.78 -8.48
C PHE A 666 13.08 -16.40 -8.93
N ASP A 667 13.20 -16.01 -10.20
CA ASP A 667 14.40 -15.42 -10.76
C ASP A 667 14.02 -14.14 -11.50
N ALA A 668 14.64 -13.02 -11.13
CA ALA A 668 14.42 -11.71 -11.71
C ALA A 668 15.76 -11.16 -12.22
N LYS A 669 15.82 -10.93 -13.52
CA LYS A 669 17.03 -10.46 -14.20
C LYS A 669 16.74 -9.24 -15.06
N TYR A 670 17.77 -8.43 -15.27
CA TYR A 670 17.72 -7.27 -16.12
C TYR A 670 18.95 -7.22 -17.04
N GLN A 671 18.87 -6.37 -18.04
CA GLN A 671 19.94 -6.06 -18.98
C GLN A 671 20.08 -4.54 -19.08
N GLY A 672 21.28 -4.02 -18.84
CA GLY A 672 21.65 -2.62 -19.03
C GLY A 672 21.93 -2.29 -20.49
N SER A 673 22.47 -1.09 -20.75
CA SER A 673 22.87 -0.66 -22.09
C SER A 673 24.10 -1.42 -22.62
N ASP A 674 24.91 -2.01 -21.76
CA ASP A 674 26.04 -2.88 -22.11
C ASP A 674 25.61 -4.25 -22.66
N GLY A 675 24.32 -4.60 -22.59
CA GLY A 675 23.78 -5.84 -23.14
C GLY A 675 23.97 -7.09 -22.28
N GLU A 676 24.50 -6.96 -21.07
CA GLU A 676 24.77 -8.09 -20.18
C GLU A 676 23.61 -8.40 -19.24
N TRP A 677 23.29 -9.69 -19.09
CA TRP A 677 22.23 -10.14 -18.16
C TRP A 677 22.72 -10.28 -16.74
N ARG A 678 22.16 -9.48 -15.81
CA ARG A 678 22.49 -9.48 -14.38
C ARG A 678 21.30 -9.83 -13.51
N ASN A 679 21.54 -10.19 -12.26
CA ASN A 679 20.47 -10.29 -11.27
C ASN A 679 19.95 -8.89 -10.95
N SER A 680 18.61 -8.74 -10.89
CA SER A 680 18.03 -7.53 -10.31
C SER A 680 18.41 -7.40 -8.83
N THR A 681 18.60 -6.20 -8.33
CA THR A 681 18.78 -5.93 -6.88
C THR A 681 17.68 -6.59 -6.05
N PHE A 682 16.48 -6.71 -6.60
CA PHE A 682 15.30 -7.30 -5.94
C PHE A 682 15.18 -8.83 -6.14
N ASN A 683 16.13 -9.48 -6.80
CA ASN A 683 16.12 -10.93 -7.04
C ASN A 683 16.53 -11.71 -5.79
N GLY A 684 15.70 -11.73 -4.76
CA GLY A 684 15.93 -12.54 -3.57
C GLY A 684 15.96 -14.06 -3.82
N ARG A 685 15.55 -14.52 -5.02
CA ARG A 685 15.36 -15.93 -5.42
C ARG A 685 14.28 -16.67 -4.66
N TYR A 686 14.03 -16.33 -3.42
CA TYR A 686 12.92 -16.86 -2.63
C TYR A 686 12.41 -15.83 -1.63
N ALA A 687 11.13 -15.96 -1.29
CA ALA A 687 10.49 -15.26 -0.19
C ALA A 687 9.48 -16.18 0.47
N ALA A 688 9.48 -16.28 1.80
CA ALA A 688 8.53 -17.10 2.54
C ALA A 688 8.05 -16.38 3.79
N ASN A 689 6.74 -16.49 4.06
CA ASN A 689 6.09 -16.01 5.26
C ASN A 689 5.29 -17.15 5.90
N ALA A 690 5.35 -17.26 7.22
CA ALA A 690 4.48 -18.10 8.01
C ALA A 690 3.84 -17.25 9.11
N LEU A 691 2.54 -17.13 9.09
CA LEU A 691 1.76 -16.31 9.99
C LEU A 691 0.70 -17.19 10.66
N PHE A 692 0.57 -17.08 11.98
CA PHE A 692 -0.40 -17.80 12.79
C PHE A 692 -0.96 -16.88 13.85
N ALA A 693 -2.27 -17.00 14.14
CA ALA A 693 -2.85 -16.38 15.32
C ALA A 693 -4.00 -17.22 15.90
N LYS A 694 -4.12 -17.12 17.22
CA LYS A 694 -5.20 -17.71 17.99
C LYS A 694 -5.92 -16.67 18.83
N GLU A 695 -7.25 -16.75 18.81
CA GLU A 695 -8.14 -15.93 19.60
C GLU A 695 -8.85 -16.78 20.64
N TRP A 696 -8.87 -16.31 21.88
CA TRP A 696 -9.69 -16.86 22.96
C TRP A 696 -10.76 -15.84 23.29
N THR A 697 -12.01 -16.26 23.29
CA THR A 697 -13.17 -15.43 23.63
C THR A 697 -13.56 -15.67 25.08
N PHE A 698 -13.85 -14.60 25.80
CA PHE A 698 -14.25 -14.61 27.20
C PHE A 698 -15.55 -13.83 27.38
N GLY A 699 -16.48 -14.38 28.15
CA GLY A 699 -17.73 -13.71 28.51
C GLY A 699 -18.45 -13.11 27.29
N GLU A 700 -18.86 -11.87 27.38
CA GLU A 700 -19.65 -11.16 26.37
C GLU A 700 -18.80 -10.61 25.21
N GLY A 701 -18.15 -11.50 24.45
CA GLY A 701 -17.40 -11.13 23.25
C GLY A 701 -16.07 -10.40 23.49
N SER A 702 -15.54 -10.41 24.74
CA SER A 702 -14.15 -10.01 24.99
C SER A 702 -13.21 -11.04 24.42
N ALA A 703 -12.08 -10.61 23.85
CA ALA A 703 -11.18 -11.50 23.14
C ALA A 703 -9.72 -11.17 23.39
N LEU A 704 -8.94 -12.21 23.70
CA LEU A 704 -7.48 -12.17 23.69
C LEU A 704 -7.00 -12.78 22.38
N ASN A 705 -6.21 -12.05 21.62
CA ASN A 705 -5.60 -12.52 20.39
C ASN A 705 -4.07 -12.54 20.54
N ILE A 706 -3.47 -13.67 20.21
CA ILE A 706 -2.02 -13.86 20.20
C ILE A 706 -1.63 -14.36 18.81
N GLY A 707 -0.72 -13.63 18.16
CA GLY A 707 -0.25 -13.95 16.83
C GLY A 707 1.26 -13.86 16.71
N GLY A 708 1.79 -14.61 15.77
CA GLY A 708 3.20 -14.57 15.40
C GLY A 708 3.39 -14.66 13.90
N LYS A 709 4.49 -14.16 13.44
CA LYS A 709 4.90 -14.17 12.04
C LYS A 709 6.39 -14.43 11.93
N VAL A 710 6.77 -15.23 10.96
CA VAL A 710 8.17 -15.40 10.54
C VAL A 710 8.25 -15.08 9.06
N THR A 711 9.24 -14.27 8.70
CA THR A 711 9.55 -13.89 7.33
C THR A 711 11.01 -14.26 7.03
N THR A 712 11.26 -14.89 5.90
CA THR A 712 12.60 -15.09 5.35
C THR A 712 12.63 -14.80 3.87
N ILE A 713 13.65 -14.07 3.42
CA ILE A 713 13.82 -13.64 2.03
C ILE A 713 15.29 -13.80 1.68
N GLY A 714 15.62 -14.23 0.48
CA GLY A 714 17.00 -14.24 0.01
C GLY A 714 17.59 -12.82 0.00
N GLY A 715 18.87 -12.70 0.28
CA GLY A 715 19.56 -11.42 0.36
C GLY A 715 19.48 -10.62 -0.93
N ARG A 716 19.61 -9.32 -0.83
CA ARG A 716 19.74 -8.43 -1.99
C ARG A 716 21.06 -8.63 -2.70
N TRP A 717 21.07 -8.37 -3.99
CA TRP A 717 22.28 -8.39 -4.79
C TRP A 717 22.99 -7.04 -4.75
N TYR A 718 24.32 -7.07 -4.77
CA TYR A 718 25.20 -5.90 -4.82
C TYR A 718 26.48 -6.23 -5.59
N GLY A 719 27.33 -5.24 -5.87
CA GLY A 719 28.60 -5.41 -6.57
C GLY A 719 29.81 -5.33 -5.64
N PRO A 720 30.98 -5.74 -6.10
CA PRO A 720 32.25 -5.33 -5.51
C PRO A 720 32.31 -3.79 -5.42
N VAL A 721 32.88 -3.29 -4.32
CA VAL A 721 33.01 -1.85 -4.11
C VAL A 721 34.29 -1.34 -4.76
N ASP A 722 34.18 -0.36 -5.66
CA ASP A 722 35.31 0.45 -6.10
C ASP A 722 35.74 1.38 -4.97
N THR A 723 36.75 0.98 -4.22
CA THR A 723 37.22 1.72 -3.05
C THR A 723 37.83 3.06 -3.42
N THR A 724 38.39 3.20 -4.62
CA THR A 724 39.03 4.44 -5.10
C THR A 724 37.94 5.48 -5.45
N ALA A 725 36.96 5.08 -6.28
CA ALA A 725 35.83 5.94 -6.61
C ALA A 725 35.00 6.28 -5.36
N SER A 726 34.78 5.31 -4.47
CA SER A 726 34.05 5.53 -3.22
C SER A 726 34.75 6.53 -2.29
N ALA A 727 36.10 6.50 -2.23
CA ALA A 727 36.86 7.48 -1.46
C ALA A 727 36.82 8.90 -2.03
N GLN A 728 36.71 9.01 -3.37
CA GLN A 728 36.62 10.29 -4.05
C GLN A 728 35.25 10.94 -3.89
N GLN A 729 34.18 10.12 -3.93
CA GLN A 729 32.79 10.61 -3.86
C GLN A 729 32.21 10.59 -2.44
N LEU A 730 32.94 9.99 -1.46
CA LEU A 730 32.48 9.79 -0.07
C LEU A 730 31.16 8.98 0.03
N GLU A 731 30.92 8.13 -0.96
CA GLU A 731 29.77 7.21 -1.00
C GLU A 731 30.17 5.86 -1.59
N ILE A 732 29.34 4.83 -1.44
CA ILE A 732 29.60 3.51 -2.01
C ILE A 732 29.39 3.55 -3.53
N ILE A 733 30.47 3.32 -4.27
CA ILE A 733 30.46 3.10 -5.73
C ILE A 733 30.80 1.65 -5.98
N TYR A 734 29.98 0.97 -6.76
CA TYR A 734 30.22 -0.40 -7.17
C TYR A 734 30.95 -0.44 -8.52
N GLU A 735 31.76 -1.50 -8.72
CA GLU A 735 32.35 -1.78 -10.03
C GLU A 735 31.23 -2.10 -11.02
N ASP A 736 31.10 -1.32 -12.10
CA ASP A 736 29.99 -1.41 -13.05
C ASP A 736 29.92 -2.77 -13.77
N GLU A 737 31.06 -3.33 -14.20
CA GLU A 737 31.11 -4.63 -14.89
C GLU A 737 30.60 -5.79 -14.03
N THR A 738 30.85 -5.74 -12.71
CA THR A 738 30.58 -6.83 -11.77
C THR A 738 29.42 -6.51 -10.80
N VAL A 739 28.66 -5.46 -11.05
CA VAL A 739 27.50 -5.10 -10.21
C VAL A 739 26.48 -6.24 -10.16
N ASN A 740 25.84 -6.44 -9.01
CA ASN A 740 24.85 -7.49 -8.75
C ASN A 740 25.36 -8.94 -8.96
N THR A 741 26.66 -9.17 -8.68
CA THR A 741 27.27 -10.51 -8.67
C THR A 741 27.40 -11.09 -7.27
N LEU A 742 27.40 -10.26 -6.23
CA LEU A 742 27.46 -10.65 -4.81
C LEU A 742 26.06 -10.57 -4.20
N GLN A 743 25.83 -11.37 -3.17
CA GLN A 743 24.53 -11.40 -2.48
C GLN A 743 24.73 -11.29 -0.97
N PHE A 744 23.98 -10.40 -0.30
CA PHE A 744 23.96 -10.29 1.15
C PHE A 744 23.41 -11.58 1.79
N ALA A 745 23.66 -11.73 3.09
CA ALA A 745 23.04 -12.78 3.89
C ALA A 745 21.51 -12.73 3.79
N PRO A 746 20.83 -13.89 3.84
CA PRO A 746 19.37 -13.92 3.82
C PRO A 746 18.76 -13.10 4.96
N TYR A 747 17.69 -12.38 4.62
CA TYR A 747 16.87 -11.67 5.58
C TYR A 747 16.03 -12.65 6.41
N PHE A 748 15.99 -12.42 7.72
CA PHE A 748 15.15 -13.16 8.66
C PHE A 748 14.54 -12.23 9.70
N ARG A 749 13.22 -12.31 9.89
CA ARG A 749 12.50 -11.56 10.93
C ARG A 749 11.39 -12.38 11.54
N ALA A 750 11.28 -12.33 12.87
CA ALA A 750 10.13 -12.85 13.60
C ALA A 750 9.43 -11.72 14.35
N ASP A 751 8.11 -11.66 14.21
CA ASP A 751 7.25 -10.67 14.84
C ASP A 751 6.24 -11.38 15.74
N PHE A 752 5.83 -10.74 16.85
CA PHE A 752 4.87 -11.28 17.79
C PHE A 752 3.89 -10.20 18.23
N LYS A 753 2.60 -10.52 18.23
CA LYS A 753 1.54 -9.58 18.58
C LYS A 753 0.62 -10.14 19.63
N ILE A 754 0.28 -9.31 20.63
CA ILE A 754 -0.76 -9.58 21.61
C ILE A 754 -1.77 -8.45 21.53
N SER A 755 -3.05 -8.78 21.48
CA SER A 755 -4.12 -7.78 21.61
C SER A 755 -5.24 -8.31 22.49
N TYR A 756 -5.80 -7.42 23.33
CA TYR A 756 -6.94 -7.71 24.17
C TYR A 756 -8.03 -6.69 23.91
N ARG A 757 -9.21 -7.18 23.54
CA ARG A 757 -10.43 -6.39 23.32
C ARG A 757 -11.46 -6.76 24.37
N TRP A 758 -12.05 -5.75 24.99
CA TRP A 758 -13.17 -5.98 25.93
C TRP A 758 -14.30 -4.99 25.67
N ASN A 759 -15.52 -5.51 25.77
CA ASN A 759 -16.74 -4.77 25.55
C ASN A 759 -17.31 -4.30 26.90
N ARG A 760 -17.84 -3.09 26.90
CA ARG A 760 -18.67 -2.51 27.95
C ARG A 760 -19.95 -2.01 27.28
N PRO A 761 -21.03 -1.75 28.01
CA PRO A 761 -22.21 -1.12 27.43
C PRO A 761 -21.82 0.15 26.65
N LYS A 762 -22.08 0.19 25.33
CA LYS A 762 -21.79 1.30 24.41
C LYS A 762 -20.32 1.66 24.19
N VAL A 763 -19.38 0.92 24.77
CA VAL A 763 -17.94 1.22 24.63
C VAL A 763 -17.16 -0.07 24.39
N THR A 764 -16.25 -0.06 23.43
CA THR A 764 -15.30 -1.15 23.19
C THR A 764 -13.88 -0.63 23.35
N HIS A 765 -13.10 -1.30 24.16
CA HIS A 765 -11.69 -1.03 24.39
C HIS A 765 -10.84 -2.07 23.67
N GLU A 766 -9.71 -1.66 23.14
CA GLU A 766 -8.71 -2.56 22.59
C GLU A 766 -7.31 -2.06 22.94
N PHE A 767 -6.50 -2.94 23.52
CA PHE A 767 -5.08 -2.70 23.75
C PHE A 767 -4.27 -3.72 22.96
N ALA A 768 -3.21 -3.29 22.29
CA ALA A 768 -2.34 -4.16 21.55
C ALA A 768 -0.88 -3.75 21.67
N VAL A 769 -0.01 -4.77 21.66
CA VAL A 769 1.44 -4.61 21.51
C VAL A 769 1.91 -5.52 20.40
N ASP A 770 2.65 -4.96 19.45
CA ASP A 770 3.27 -5.64 18.33
C ASP A 770 4.80 -5.55 18.49
N PHE A 771 5.44 -6.66 18.76
CA PHE A 771 6.89 -6.79 18.91
C PHE A 771 7.49 -7.15 17.55
N VAL A 772 8.05 -6.17 16.87
CA VAL A 772 8.70 -6.35 15.58
C VAL A 772 10.15 -6.79 15.80
N ASN A 773 10.61 -7.77 15.02
CA ASN A 773 11.96 -8.32 15.08
C ASN A 773 12.35 -8.77 16.50
N VAL A 774 11.57 -9.70 17.09
CA VAL A 774 11.73 -10.13 18.50
C VAL A 774 13.11 -10.72 18.83
N PHE A 775 13.84 -11.23 17.83
CA PHE A 775 15.19 -11.76 18.00
C PHE A 775 16.29 -10.72 17.80
N ASN A 776 15.91 -9.47 17.49
CA ASN A 776 16.86 -8.39 17.15
C ASN A 776 17.87 -8.80 16.07
N THR A 777 17.38 -9.53 15.05
CA THR A 777 18.23 -10.01 13.96
C THR A 777 18.77 -8.81 13.19
N LYS A 778 20.07 -8.78 12.99
CA LYS A 778 20.74 -7.76 12.18
C LYS A 778 20.65 -8.15 10.70
N ASN A 779 19.65 -7.65 10.02
CA ASN A 779 19.48 -7.80 8.58
C ASN A 779 20.20 -6.66 7.87
N ILE A 780 21.08 -6.96 6.93
CA ILE A 780 21.84 -5.94 6.20
C ILE A 780 20.88 -5.17 5.28
N LEU A 781 20.92 -3.84 5.34
CA LEU A 781 20.21 -2.94 4.46
C LEU A 781 21.05 -2.59 3.23
N THR A 782 22.26 -2.10 3.46
CA THR A 782 23.18 -1.60 2.43
C THR A 782 24.61 -1.52 3.00
N LEU A 783 25.54 -1.13 2.15
CA LEU A 783 26.89 -0.70 2.56
C LEU A 783 26.93 0.83 2.60
N THR A 784 27.75 1.38 3.51
CA THR A 784 28.00 2.81 3.64
C THR A 784 29.50 3.08 3.64
N TYR A 785 29.93 4.14 2.98
CA TYR A 785 31.31 4.61 3.04
C TYR A 785 31.52 5.46 4.29
N ALA A 786 32.38 5.02 5.19
CA ALA A 786 32.70 5.67 6.47
C ALA A 786 34.21 5.70 6.67
N PRO A 787 34.90 6.73 6.14
CA PRO A 787 36.38 6.79 6.12
C PRO A 787 37.01 6.74 7.51
N ASP A 788 36.33 7.28 8.52
CA ASP A 788 36.80 7.34 9.91
C ASP A 788 36.52 6.07 10.72
N ASN A 789 35.93 5.05 10.11
CA ASN A 789 35.63 3.79 10.80
C ASN A 789 36.90 2.99 11.04
N PRO A 790 37.26 2.66 12.32
CA PRO A 790 38.49 1.95 12.65
C PRO A 790 38.58 0.53 12.10
N LEU A 791 37.46 -0.06 11.63
CA LEU A 791 37.40 -1.41 11.04
C LEU A 791 37.53 -1.39 9.50
N GLY A 792 37.70 -0.24 8.91
CA GLY A 792 37.80 -0.04 7.48
C GLY A 792 36.69 0.90 6.92
N PRO A 793 36.90 1.46 5.73
CA PRO A 793 36.03 2.52 5.21
C PRO A 793 34.63 2.03 4.72
N ILE A 794 34.41 0.72 4.63
CA ILE A 794 33.14 0.16 4.20
C ILE A 794 32.44 -0.46 5.42
N ARG A 795 31.24 0.02 5.71
CA ARG A 795 30.42 -0.42 6.84
C ARG A 795 29.11 -1.02 6.37
N GLU A 796 28.66 -2.10 7.02
CA GLU A 796 27.32 -2.64 6.85
C GLU A 796 26.31 -1.79 7.64
N GLU A 797 25.27 -1.34 6.98
CA GLU A 797 24.08 -0.75 7.62
C GLU A 797 23.00 -1.79 7.77
N TYR A 798 22.36 -1.77 8.93
CA TYR A 798 21.35 -2.77 9.29
C TYR A 798 19.95 -2.17 9.23
N GLN A 799 18.98 -3.01 8.89
CA GLN A 799 17.56 -2.70 8.97
C GLN A 799 17.10 -2.56 10.43
N LEU A 800 15.85 -2.15 10.64
CA LEU A 800 15.31 -1.94 11.98
C LEU A 800 15.49 -3.15 12.89
N GLY A 801 16.08 -2.94 14.05
CA GLY A 801 16.19 -3.90 15.13
C GLY A 801 14.87 -4.18 15.83
N PHE A 802 14.96 -4.64 17.08
CA PHE A 802 13.79 -4.88 17.92
C PHE A 802 13.00 -3.58 18.16
N LEU A 803 11.69 -3.58 17.82
CA LEU A 803 10.81 -2.43 17.96
C LEU A 803 9.46 -2.84 18.55
N PRO A 804 9.12 -2.44 19.78
CA PRO A 804 7.80 -2.63 20.35
C PRO A 804 6.88 -1.49 19.91
N ILE A 805 5.77 -1.83 19.29
CA ILE A 805 4.74 -0.89 18.83
C ILE A 805 3.46 -1.20 19.60
N PHE A 806 2.91 -0.20 20.28
CA PHE A 806 1.68 -0.38 21.04
C PHE A 806 0.62 0.62 20.63
N TYR A 807 -0.63 0.27 20.88
CA TYR A 807 -1.74 1.20 20.81
C TYR A 807 -2.85 0.84 21.84
N TYR A 808 -3.57 1.86 22.22
CA TYR A 808 -4.83 1.76 22.94
C TYR A 808 -5.91 2.46 22.14
N LYS A 809 -6.99 1.73 21.87
CA LYS A 809 -8.12 2.20 21.07
C LYS A 809 -9.40 2.14 21.88
N LEU A 810 -10.24 3.15 21.71
CA LEU A 810 -11.55 3.31 22.31
C LEU A 810 -12.56 3.57 21.19
N ASP A 811 -13.59 2.72 21.08
CA ASP A 811 -14.74 2.93 20.21
C ASP A 811 -15.99 3.23 21.07
N PHE A 812 -16.81 4.20 20.67
CA PHE A 812 -18.03 4.62 21.38
C PHE A 812 -19.05 5.32 20.48
#